data_c0ce736a71614281a99030a52651802c
#
_entry.id   c0ce736a71614281a99030a52651802c
#
_cell.length_a   1.000
_cell.length_b   1.000
_cell.length_c   1.000
_cell.angle_alpha   90.00
_cell.angle_beta   90.00
_cell.angle_gamma   90.00
#
_symmetry.space_group_name_H-M   'P 1'
#
loop_
_entity.id
_entity.type
_entity.pdbx_description
1 polymer ?
#
loop_
_entity_poly.entity_id
_entity_poly.type
_entity_poly.pdbx_seq_one_letter_code
_entity_poly.pdbx_strand_id
1 'polypeptide(L)'
;MHTKNVGTPVQRLEDDRLLRGKGRYVDDIDLPDQLAMMFVRSSEAHALIKSVDCDQARALHGVIGVYELKDFGALADKPMILANPSPLIRQPITQYMLALDEVCYVGQAIAVVVAENRYIAEDAAQLVVVDYEPLPVVMDARQAAMTNAHLVHQNSPDNLAATVPWKFGDIDQAFAKAPHIFKESYYQHRGVVHSMECRGVIAQYDAQLDQLTVWTSTQSPYLVRRFLAQFLEREEVAIRVIAPDVGGGFGPKAAHYPEELVATLLAIKLKRPIKWIEDRLEHFLTTTQQRDQWWDVEVACESDGHVLGMRAVCTHDNGAYLPYGLLLCMTSVAPFPGSYAIGAIDIRLDCMFTNAVPTTPIRGAGRPNATFVIERTMDTIARELKLDRVKVRQRNFVQKEQFPYLTGAKLPNGIGIQYDSGDYARCLDMVLEESQYSQLEIRCKEAAQKGIYRGIGIASYNEDSGLPPYEGATVKVLPSGKVYVELGSCSQGQGLETIAAQIAADQFGLHAGDILVKLGDTISSAMALSTVGSRVASTAGPSIFLAAQAVRQKAFKLAAEHFNVSENEVNINAGVLFLKSMPDKKISLADLAKKLVAGVMVNVPQGFSPGLESTAYHTTERAVYANGSNVAEVEVDIQTGEVTLLNYWVAHDCGTVINPALVNGQIIGGVVHAVGNALFEHMKFDQDTGQPITTNLGEYLLPLATEMPKIHITHMESPSPLNPLGVKGAGEGGTIPGIACLISAIEDALKPFHVKINEYPLSPEKLLCLIEEAKIRTVA
;
A
#
# COMPACT_ATOMS: atom_id res chain seq x y z
N MET A 1 7.15 38.17 -9.28
CA MET A 1 6.02 37.23 -9.21
C MET A 1 6.37 36.15 -8.21
N HIS A 2 5.53 35.89 -7.24
CA HIS A 2 5.71 34.71 -6.35
C HIS A 2 5.59 33.46 -7.19
N THR A 3 6.64 32.65 -7.28
CA THR A 3 6.58 31.32 -7.91
C THR A 3 5.78 30.42 -6.95
N LYS A 4 4.56 30.11 -7.33
CA LYS A 4 3.76 29.13 -6.60
C LYS A 4 4.13 27.73 -7.15
N ASN A 5 4.69 26.86 -6.33
CA ASN A 5 5.08 25.50 -6.71
C ASN A 5 3.93 24.49 -6.48
N VAL A 6 3.25 24.59 -5.34
CA VAL A 6 2.07 23.73 -5.05
C VAL A 6 0.95 24.02 -6.04
N GLY A 7 0.38 22.99 -6.64
CA GLY A 7 -0.63 23.07 -7.69
C GLY A 7 -0.06 23.16 -9.11
N THR A 8 1.28 23.06 -9.28
CA THR A 8 1.92 23.10 -10.60
C THR A 8 2.57 21.77 -10.94
N PRO A 9 2.62 21.37 -12.24
CA PRO A 9 3.21 20.11 -12.67
C PRO A 9 4.74 20.21 -12.73
N VAL A 10 5.38 20.38 -11.55
CA VAL A 10 6.85 20.35 -11.44
C VAL A 10 7.33 18.98 -11.89
N GLN A 11 8.33 18.96 -12.79
CA GLN A 11 8.99 17.73 -13.19
C GLN A 11 9.62 17.05 -11.97
N ARG A 12 9.52 15.71 -11.88
CA ARG A 12 10.04 14.95 -10.75
C ARG A 12 11.56 15.15 -10.62
N LEU A 13 11.98 15.68 -9.47
CA LEU A 13 13.39 16.04 -9.23
C LEU A 13 14.31 14.82 -9.21
N GLU A 14 13.80 13.69 -8.75
CA GLU A 14 14.50 12.42 -8.70
C GLU A 14 14.83 11.84 -10.08
N ASP A 15 14.09 12.23 -11.12
CA ASP A 15 14.24 11.68 -12.46
C ASP A 15 15.63 11.90 -13.05
N ASP A 16 16.26 13.06 -12.82
CA ASP A 16 17.59 13.34 -13.39
C ASP A 16 18.62 12.28 -12.96
N ARG A 17 18.66 11.94 -11.67
CA ARG A 17 19.61 10.93 -11.17
C ARG A 17 19.20 9.50 -11.54
N LEU A 18 17.90 9.17 -11.46
CA LEU A 18 17.39 7.81 -11.72
C LEU A 18 17.54 7.44 -13.21
N LEU A 19 17.14 8.33 -14.13
CA LEU A 19 17.26 8.10 -15.58
C LEU A 19 18.70 8.06 -16.10
N ARG A 20 19.66 8.60 -15.33
CA ARG A 20 21.08 8.54 -15.67
C ARG A 20 21.81 7.39 -15.01
N GLY A 21 21.10 6.42 -14.41
CA GLY A 21 21.71 5.28 -13.73
C GLY A 21 22.45 5.65 -12.44
N LYS A 22 22.07 6.75 -11.78
CA LYS A 22 22.65 7.20 -10.51
C LYS A 22 21.74 6.90 -9.32
N GLY A 23 20.72 6.06 -9.50
CA GLY A 23 19.97 5.46 -8.42
C GLY A 23 20.92 4.59 -7.57
N ARG A 24 20.59 4.45 -6.28
CA ARG A 24 21.37 3.65 -5.35
C ARG A 24 20.44 2.73 -4.58
N TYR A 25 20.21 1.57 -5.13
CA TYR A 25 19.38 0.52 -4.54
C TYR A 25 20.22 -0.34 -3.57
N VAL A 26 19.57 -1.24 -2.83
CA VAL A 26 20.33 -2.10 -1.88
C VAL A 26 21.38 -2.91 -2.59
N ASP A 27 21.10 -3.44 -3.79
CA ASP A 27 22.09 -4.24 -4.54
C ASP A 27 23.29 -3.45 -5.06
N ASP A 28 23.14 -2.11 -5.22
CA ASP A 28 24.25 -1.22 -5.63
C ASP A 28 25.21 -0.87 -4.48
N ILE A 29 24.95 -1.36 -3.28
CA ILE A 29 25.78 -1.06 -2.09
C ILE A 29 26.71 -2.23 -1.82
N ASP A 30 28.00 -1.99 -1.91
CA ASP A 30 29.04 -2.93 -1.54
C ASP A 30 29.88 -2.38 -0.38
N LEU A 31 30.10 -3.22 0.61
CA LEU A 31 30.92 -2.91 1.78
C LEU A 31 32.20 -3.75 1.80
N PRO A 32 33.32 -3.21 2.34
CA PRO A 32 34.55 -4.00 2.50
C PRO A 32 34.29 -5.28 3.30
N ASP A 33 34.91 -6.38 2.90
CA ASP A 33 34.83 -7.70 3.54
C ASP A 33 33.39 -8.28 3.65
N GLN A 34 32.48 -7.81 2.81
CA GLN A 34 31.08 -8.25 2.78
C GLN A 34 30.98 -9.74 2.42
N LEU A 35 30.07 -10.42 3.11
CA LEU A 35 29.67 -11.79 2.81
C LEU A 35 28.28 -11.79 2.16
N ALA A 36 28.02 -12.81 1.36
CA ALA A 36 26.71 -13.09 0.81
C ALA A 36 26.01 -14.18 1.63
N MET A 37 24.70 -14.07 1.80
CA MET A 37 23.88 -15.15 2.35
C MET A 37 22.80 -15.60 1.37
N MET A 38 22.41 -16.88 1.45
CA MET A 38 21.34 -17.50 0.69
C MET A 38 20.54 -18.43 1.60
N PHE A 39 19.22 -18.40 1.46
CA PHE A 39 18.33 -19.25 2.25
C PHE A 39 18.11 -20.62 1.59
N VAL A 40 18.07 -21.66 2.42
CA VAL A 40 17.51 -22.96 2.07
C VAL A 40 16.03 -22.88 2.38
N ARG A 41 15.22 -23.09 1.36
CA ARG A 41 13.78 -22.91 1.44
C ARG A 41 13.04 -24.22 1.31
N SER A 42 11.90 -24.35 2.00
CA SER A 42 11.07 -25.53 1.93
C SER A 42 10.56 -25.78 0.51
N SER A 43 10.69 -27.02 0.04
CA SER A 43 10.02 -27.53 -1.13
C SER A 43 8.60 -28.04 -0.83
N GLU A 44 8.27 -28.24 0.45
CA GLU A 44 6.98 -28.76 0.89
C GLU A 44 6.07 -27.64 1.39
N ALA A 45 4.78 -27.74 1.07
CA ALA A 45 3.78 -26.81 1.57
C ALA A 45 3.41 -27.09 3.03
N HIS A 46 3.46 -28.38 3.45
CA HIS A 46 3.21 -28.76 4.83
C HIS A 46 3.95 -30.07 5.14
N ALA A 47 4.91 -30.00 6.06
CA ALA A 47 5.70 -31.18 6.44
C ALA A 47 6.36 -30.97 7.82
N LEU A 48 6.65 -32.08 8.50
CA LEU A 48 7.61 -32.08 9.62
C LEU A 48 9.03 -32.19 9.05
N ILE A 49 9.97 -31.44 9.63
CA ILE A 49 11.39 -31.53 9.34
C ILE A 49 11.98 -32.63 10.21
N LYS A 50 12.44 -33.74 9.59
CA LYS A 50 13.08 -34.84 10.32
C LYS A 50 14.56 -34.59 10.56
N SER A 51 15.25 -34.08 9.53
CA SER A 51 16.67 -33.70 9.63
C SER A 51 17.05 -32.70 8.55
N VAL A 52 18.13 -31.94 8.82
CA VAL A 52 18.77 -31.05 7.86
C VAL A 52 20.25 -31.43 7.79
N ASP A 53 20.67 -32.01 6.66
CA ASP A 53 22.09 -32.35 6.41
C ASP A 53 22.77 -31.21 5.67
N CYS A 54 23.73 -30.58 6.35
CA CYS A 54 24.49 -29.43 5.84
C CYS A 54 25.97 -29.80 5.53
N ASP A 55 26.39 -31.05 5.65
CA ASP A 55 27.81 -31.42 5.63
C ASP A 55 28.48 -31.13 4.28
N GLN A 56 27.82 -31.44 3.17
CA GLN A 56 28.33 -31.14 1.83
C GLN A 56 28.43 -29.62 1.59
N ALA A 57 27.41 -28.89 2.01
CA ALA A 57 27.39 -27.43 1.89
C ALA A 57 28.54 -26.79 2.69
N ARG A 58 28.75 -27.24 3.93
CA ARG A 58 29.86 -26.76 4.78
C ARG A 58 31.27 -27.07 4.22
N ALA A 59 31.37 -28.16 3.48
CA ALA A 59 32.64 -28.61 2.88
C ALA A 59 33.01 -27.83 1.60
N LEU A 60 32.08 -27.09 1.01
CA LEU A 60 32.32 -26.34 -0.22
C LEU A 60 33.28 -25.15 0.05
N HIS A 61 34.33 -25.03 -0.78
CA HIS A 61 35.30 -23.96 -0.65
C HIS A 61 34.64 -22.58 -0.81
N GLY A 62 34.97 -21.67 0.09
CA GLY A 62 34.40 -20.30 0.13
C GLY A 62 33.10 -20.18 0.95
N VAL A 63 32.55 -21.29 1.48
CA VAL A 63 31.49 -21.26 2.46
C VAL A 63 32.05 -20.91 3.84
N ILE A 64 31.48 -19.91 4.48
CA ILE A 64 31.83 -19.46 5.83
C ILE A 64 31.07 -20.22 6.89
N GLY A 65 29.84 -20.58 6.60
CA GLY A 65 29.01 -21.38 7.49
C GLY A 65 27.62 -21.64 6.95
N VAL A 66 26.98 -22.68 7.51
CA VAL A 66 25.57 -23.00 7.29
C VAL A 66 24.90 -23.00 8.65
N TYR A 67 23.85 -22.23 8.82
CA TYR A 67 23.18 -21.99 10.10
C TYR A 67 21.73 -22.43 10.05
N GLU A 68 21.31 -23.17 11.06
CA GLU A 68 19.94 -23.54 11.34
C GLU A 68 19.43 -22.70 12.53
N LEU A 69 18.13 -22.76 12.84
CA LEU A 69 17.53 -22.01 13.94
C LEU A 69 18.26 -22.20 15.27
N LYS A 70 18.65 -23.43 15.60
CA LYS A 70 19.41 -23.79 16.82
C LYS A 70 20.74 -23.04 17.01
N ASP A 71 21.34 -22.54 15.93
CA ASP A 71 22.64 -21.86 15.97
C ASP A 71 22.56 -20.41 16.47
N PHE A 72 21.35 -19.90 16.70
CA PHE A 72 21.08 -18.55 17.20
C PHE A 72 20.81 -18.51 18.75
N GLY A 73 21.05 -19.62 19.45
CA GLY A 73 20.96 -19.69 20.91
C GLY A 73 19.56 -19.36 21.44
N ALA A 74 19.46 -18.55 22.50
CA ALA A 74 18.19 -18.20 23.12
C ALA A 74 17.18 -17.46 22.19
N LEU A 75 17.64 -16.88 21.08
CA LEU A 75 16.77 -16.25 20.10
C LEU A 75 16.05 -17.26 19.21
N ALA A 76 16.53 -18.52 19.18
CA ALA A 76 15.87 -19.62 18.48
C ALA A 76 14.48 -19.96 19.05
N ASP A 77 14.24 -19.70 20.32
CA ASP A 77 12.97 -20.00 21.00
C ASP A 77 11.91 -18.90 20.78
N LYS A 78 12.26 -17.80 20.08
CA LYS A 78 11.37 -16.66 19.88
C LYS A 78 10.79 -16.67 18.46
N PRO A 79 9.45 -16.76 18.30
CA PRO A 79 8.83 -16.47 17.03
C PRO A 79 8.97 -14.99 16.68
N MET A 80 8.82 -14.64 15.40
CA MET A 80 8.86 -13.25 14.94
C MET A 80 7.74 -12.41 15.57
N ILE A 81 8.03 -11.14 15.79
CA ILE A 81 7.10 -10.24 16.48
C ILE A 81 5.88 -9.96 15.58
N LEU A 82 4.70 -10.09 16.14
CA LEU A 82 3.45 -9.69 15.53
C LEU A 82 3.39 -8.15 15.41
N ALA A 83 3.38 -7.61 14.18
CA ALA A 83 3.51 -6.17 13.96
C ALA A 83 2.37 -5.34 14.55
N ASN A 84 1.13 -5.83 14.43
CA ASN A 84 -0.07 -5.14 14.89
C ASN A 84 -0.93 -6.07 15.75
N PRO A 85 -0.65 -6.21 17.04
CA PRO A 85 -1.43 -7.04 17.95
C PRO A 85 -2.86 -6.48 18.09
N SER A 86 -3.84 -7.38 18.21
CA SER A 86 -5.26 -7.02 18.38
C SER A 86 -5.93 -8.01 19.33
N PRO A 87 -6.87 -7.58 20.19
CA PRO A 87 -7.65 -8.48 21.04
C PRO A 87 -8.59 -9.39 20.26
N LEU A 88 -8.82 -9.13 18.97
CA LEU A 88 -9.63 -9.99 18.09
C LEU A 88 -8.87 -11.24 17.61
N ILE A 89 -7.54 -11.27 17.75
CA ILE A 89 -6.71 -12.40 17.35
C ILE A 89 -6.87 -13.52 18.37
N ARG A 90 -7.37 -14.67 17.92
CA ARG A 90 -7.51 -15.89 18.75
C ARG A 90 -6.19 -16.65 18.82
N GLN A 91 -5.47 -16.73 17.71
CA GLN A 91 -4.23 -17.48 17.57
C GLN A 91 -3.14 -16.56 16.97
N PRO A 92 -2.27 -15.96 17.80
CA PRO A 92 -1.24 -15.03 17.35
C PRO A 92 -0.01 -15.78 16.79
N ILE A 93 -0.22 -16.64 15.79
CA ILE A 93 0.82 -17.49 15.22
C ILE A 93 1.64 -16.69 14.21
N THR A 94 2.93 -16.52 14.53
CA THR A 94 3.95 -15.93 13.65
C THR A 94 5.05 -16.96 13.41
N GLN A 95 5.73 -16.84 12.27
CA GLN A 95 6.82 -17.76 11.93
C GLN A 95 8.06 -17.51 12.81
N TYR A 96 8.92 -18.51 12.92
CA TYR A 96 10.28 -18.33 13.39
C TYR A 96 11.16 -17.74 12.28
N MET A 97 12.33 -17.18 12.63
CA MET A 97 13.26 -16.64 11.64
C MET A 97 13.79 -17.70 10.65
N LEU A 98 13.88 -18.96 11.10
CA LEU A 98 14.06 -20.18 10.31
C LEU A 98 13.09 -21.21 10.88
N ALA A 99 12.61 -22.16 10.07
CA ALA A 99 11.67 -23.18 10.54
C ALA A 99 12.26 -24.00 11.69
N LEU A 100 11.44 -24.31 12.70
CA LEU A 100 11.85 -25.07 13.88
C LEU A 100 11.80 -26.58 13.55
N ASP A 101 10.60 -27.14 13.43
CA ASP A 101 10.32 -28.56 13.24
C ASP A 101 9.18 -28.81 12.23
N GLU A 102 8.50 -27.77 11.79
CA GLU A 102 7.38 -27.81 10.85
C GLU A 102 7.52 -26.69 9.81
N VAL A 103 7.23 -27.02 8.54
CA VAL A 103 7.04 -26.03 7.47
C VAL A 103 5.58 -25.99 7.08
N CYS A 104 5.06 -24.78 6.83
CA CYS A 104 3.65 -24.56 6.58
C CYS A 104 3.35 -23.90 5.23
N TYR A 105 4.34 -23.58 4.41
CA TYR A 105 4.20 -23.13 3.01
C TYR A 105 5.47 -23.37 2.23
N VAL A 106 5.35 -23.55 0.91
CA VAL A 106 6.51 -23.65 -0.01
C VAL A 106 7.27 -22.33 -0.02
N GLY A 107 8.59 -22.39 0.23
CA GLY A 107 9.45 -21.21 0.32
C GLY A 107 9.76 -20.74 1.74
N GLN A 108 9.19 -21.37 2.78
CA GLN A 108 9.56 -21.07 4.16
C GLN A 108 11.04 -21.34 4.41
N ALA A 109 11.73 -20.41 5.06
CA ALA A 109 13.17 -20.51 5.33
C ALA A 109 13.47 -21.59 6.39
N ILE A 110 14.41 -22.51 6.10
CA ILE A 110 14.81 -23.62 6.98
C ILE A 110 16.22 -23.41 7.52
N ALA A 111 17.16 -23.04 6.64
CA ALA A 111 18.53 -22.78 6.98
C ALA A 111 19.06 -21.60 6.14
N VAL A 112 20.23 -21.11 6.50
CA VAL A 112 20.92 -20.05 5.76
C VAL A 112 22.39 -20.40 5.54
N VAL A 113 22.84 -20.25 4.31
CA VAL A 113 24.26 -20.39 3.93
C VAL A 113 24.87 -19.00 3.87
N VAL A 114 26.08 -18.85 4.41
CA VAL A 114 26.92 -17.65 4.29
C VAL A 114 28.20 -18.03 3.57
N ALA A 115 28.54 -17.29 2.53
CA ALA A 115 29.73 -17.53 1.70
C ALA A 115 30.41 -16.23 1.29
N GLU A 116 31.59 -16.34 0.68
CA GLU A 116 32.40 -15.21 0.20
C GLU A 116 31.71 -14.40 -0.90
N ASN A 117 30.81 -15.04 -1.67
CA ASN A 117 30.02 -14.38 -2.70
C ASN A 117 28.69 -15.13 -2.92
N ARG A 118 27.77 -14.50 -3.66
CA ARG A 118 26.44 -15.01 -3.95
C ARG A 118 26.45 -16.37 -4.64
N TYR A 119 27.31 -16.57 -5.63
CA TYR A 119 27.33 -17.81 -6.43
C TYR A 119 27.70 -19.03 -5.60
N ILE A 120 28.72 -18.89 -4.72
CA ILE A 120 29.09 -19.96 -3.78
C ILE A 120 27.96 -20.22 -2.78
N ALA A 121 27.27 -19.15 -2.31
CA ALA A 121 26.15 -19.31 -1.39
C ALA A 121 24.98 -20.05 -2.03
N GLU A 122 24.66 -19.76 -3.30
CA GLU A 122 23.62 -20.44 -4.09
C GLU A 122 23.95 -21.92 -4.33
N ASP A 123 25.19 -22.21 -4.80
CA ASP A 123 25.65 -23.59 -5.01
C ASP A 123 25.61 -24.40 -3.71
N ALA A 124 26.07 -23.81 -2.61
CA ALA A 124 26.06 -24.47 -1.30
C ALA A 124 24.63 -24.68 -0.76
N ALA A 125 23.73 -23.75 -0.98
CA ALA A 125 22.33 -23.91 -0.56
C ALA A 125 21.65 -25.12 -1.23
N GLN A 126 22.01 -25.43 -2.47
CA GLN A 126 21.53 -26.62 -3.20
C GLN A 126 22.11 -27.94 -2.69
N LEU A 127 23.22 -27.91 -1.94
CA LEU A 127 23.84 -29.08 -1.32
C LEU A 127 23.27 -29.42 0.05
N VAL A 128 22.42 -28.57 0.63
CA VAL A 128 21.72 -28.87 1.87
C VAL A 128 20.55 -29.81 1.58
N VAL A 129 20.51 -30.94 2.27
CA VAL A 129 19.44 -31.93 2.12
C VAL A 129 18.53 -31.88 3.31
N VAL A 130 17.24 -31.68 3.06
CA VAL A 130 16.19 -31.69 4.10
C VAL A 130 15.36 -32.96 3.96
N ASP A 131 15.23 -33.71 5.05
CA ASP A 131 14.36 -34.91 5.13
C ASP A 131 13.01 -34.50 5.73
N TYR A 132 11.95 -34.71 4.96
CA TYR A 132 10.60 -34.30 5.32
C TYR A 132 9.68 -35.51 5.60
N GLU A 133 8.78 -35.34 6.54
CA GLU A 133 7.57 -36.15 6.67
C GLU A 133 6.36 -35.30 6.20
N PRO A 134 5.86 -35.51 4.97
CA PRO A 134 4.75 -34.73 4.44
C PRO A 134 3.48 -34.85 5.29
N LEU A 135 2.77 -33.74 5.43
CA LEU A 135 1.50 -33.63 6.12
C LEU A 135 0.38 -33.21 5.14
N PRO A 136 -0.89 -33.45 5.49
CA PRO A 136 -2.01 -32.97 4.67
C PRO A 136 -2.00 -31.45 4.51
N VAL A 137 -2.33 -30.98 3.30
CA VAL A 137 -2.30 -29.57 2.91
C VAL A 137 -3.70 -28.98 2.90
N VAL A 138 -3.84 -27.72 3.27
CA VAL A 138 -5.08 -26.94 3.26
C VAL A 138 -4.84 -25.65 2.47
N MET A 139 -5.39 -25.58 1.25
CA MET A 139 -5.17 -24.43 0.34
C MET A 139 -6.42 -23.55 0.15
N ASP A 140 -7.58 -23.99 0.58
CA ASP A 140 -8.83 -23.24 0.47
C ASP A 140 -9.33 -22.81 1.84
N ALA A 141 -9.56 -21.50 2.03
CA ALA A 141 -9.98 -20.93 3.31
C ALA A 141 -11.39 -21.40 3.75
N ARG A 142 -12.29 -21.72 2.81
CA ARG A 142 -13.61 -22.30 3.15
C ARG A 142 -13.48 -23.75 3.62
N GLN A 143 -12.56 -24.52 3.02
CA GLN A 143 -12.23 -25.86 3.53
C GLN A 143 -11.58 -25.79 4.90
N ALA A 144 -10.65 -24.83 5.10
CA ALA A 144 -10.00 -24.58 6.39
C ALA A 144 -11.01 -24.28 7.52
N ALA A 145 -12.16 -23.70 7.19
CA ALA A 145 -13.23 -23.36 8.14
C ALA A 145 -14.12 -24.57 8.52
N MET A 146 -14.00 -25.73 7.88
CA MET A 146 -14.81 -26.90 8.18
C MET A 146 -14.37 -27.54 9.51
N THR A 147 -15.32 -28.10 10.25
CA THR A 147 -15.08 -28.69 11.59
C THR A 147 -14.06 -29.82 11.60
N ASN A 148 -13.90 -30.53 10.47
CA ASN A 148 -12.98 -31.67 10.31
C ASN A 148 -11.84 -31.36 9.31
N ALA A 149 -11.55 -30.10 9.08
CA ALA A 149 -10.41 -29.70 8.24
C ALA A 149 -9.08 -30.20 8.83
N HIS A 150 -8.11 -30.51 7.98
CA HIS A 150 -6.74 -30.69 8.42
C HIS A 150 -6.21 -29.39 9.03
N LEU A 151 -5.28 -29.50 9.96
CA LEU A 151 -4.68 -28.34 10.62
C LEU A 151 -3.49 -27.84 9.81
N VAL A 152 -3.40 -26.54 9.64
CA VAL A 152 -2.23 -25.85 9.04
C VAL A 152 -1.03 -25.83 9.99
N HIS A 153 -1.29 -25.87 11.28
CA HIS A 153 -0.30 -25.99 12.35
C HIS A 153 -0.71 -27.13 13.27
N GLN A 154 0.16 -28.12 13.45
CA GLN A 154 -0.12 -29.35 14.22
C GLN A 154 -0.60 -29.06 15.65
N ASN A 155 -0.11 -27.99 16.26
CA ASN A 155 -0.40 -27.62 17.65
C ASN A 155 -1.59 -26.66 17.82
N SER A 156 -2.32 -26.36 16.74
CA SER A 156 -3.47 -25.46 16.77
C SER A 156 -4.78 -26.20 17.04
N PRO A 157 -5.75 -25.59 17.73
CA PRO A 157 -7.06 -26.19 17.96
C PRO A 157 -7.95 -26.23 16.69
N ASP A 158 -7.76 -25.28 15.79
CA ASP A 158 -8.44 -25.13 14.51
C ASP A 158 -7.65 -24.13 13.61
N ASN A 159 -8.14 -23.87 12.41
CA ASN A 159 -7.49 -22.95 11.47
C ASN A 159 -8.00 -21.50 11.56
N LEU A 160 -8.83 -21.15 12.54
CA LEU A 160 -9.37 -19.80 12.69
C LEU A 160 -8.42 -18.89 13.45
N ALA A 161 -7.72 -17.99 12.75
CA ALA A 161 -6.81 -17.01 13.35
C ALA A 161 -7.56 -15.91 14.13
N ALA A 162 -8.65 -15.40 13.57
CA ALA A 162 -9.44 -14.32 14.15
C ALA A 162 -10.84 -14.21 13.53
N THR A 163 -11.76 -13.57 14.27
CA THR A 163 -13.03 -13.10 13.71
C THR A 163 -13.13 -11.59 13.89
N VAL A 164 -13.41 -10.87 12.81
CA VAL A 164 -13.58 -9.40 12.81
C VAL A 164 -15.04 -9.06 12.60
N PRO A 165 -15.77 -8.63 13.64
CA PRO A 165 -17.13 -8.13 13.52
C PRO A 165 -17.12 -6.66 13.08
N TRP A 166 -18.04 -6.28 12.17
CA TRP A 166 -18.23 -4.91 11.73
C TRP A 166 -19.72 -4.59 11.66
N LYS A 167 -20.23 -3.89 12.66
CA LYS A 167 -21.68 -3.70 12.84
C LYS A 167 -22.04 -2.28 13.23
N PHE A 168 -23.09 -1.75 12.61
CA PHE A 168 -23.78 -0.54 13.05
C PHE A 168 -25.23 -0.49 12.52
N GLY A 169 -26.07 0.35 13.14
CA GLY A 169 -27.49 0.44 12.80
C GLY A 169 -28.30 -0.78 13.25
N ASP A 170 -29.59 -0.78 12.93
CA ASP A 170 -30.53 -1.88 13.23
C ASP A 170 -30.76 -2.71 11.97
N ILE A 171 -29.93 -3.73 11.78
CA ILE A 171 -29.96 -4.56 10.58
C ILE A 171 -31.24 -5.40 10.48
N ASP A 172 -31.77 -5.88 11.60
CA ASP A 172 -32.97 -6.71 11.60
C ASP A 172 -34.22 -5.88 11.21
N GLN A 173 -34.27 -4.63 11.68
CA GLN A 173 -35.33 -3.69 11.27
C GLN A 173 -35.20 -3.34 9.78
N ALA A 174 -33.98 -3.12 9.27
CA ALA A 174 -33.72 -2.82 7.86
C ALA A 174 -34.23 -3.96 6.96
N PHE A 175 -33.92 -5.21 7.30
CA PHE A 175 -34.35 -6.38 6.53
C PHE A 175 -35.86 -6.67 6.67
N ALA A 176 -36.43 -6.44 7.84
CA ALA A 176 -37.87 -6.63 8.06
C ALA A 176 -38.73 -5.62 7.26
N LYS A 177 -38.21 -4.42 6.99
CA LYS A 177 -38.94 -3.37 6.26
C LYS A 177 -38.72 -3.45 4.73
N ALA A 178 -37.67 -4.11 4.28
CA ALA A 178 -37.30 -4.12 2.89
C ALA A 178 -38.29 -4.90 2.01
N PRO A 179 -38.82 -4.30 0.93
CA PRO A 179 -39.62 -5.02 -0.06
C PRO A 179 -38.79 -5.96 -0.92
N HIS A 180 -37.47 -5.71 -1.03
CA HIS A 180 -36.56 -6.53 -1.83
C HIS A 180 -35.34 -6.90 -1.03
N ILE A 181 -34.95 -8.19 -1.14
CA ILE A 181 -33.70 -8.72 -0.57
C ILE A 181 -33.00 -9.51 -1.69
N PHE A 182 -31.76 -9.13 -1.97
CA PHE A 182 -30.92 -9.84 -2.95
C PHE A 182 -29.75 -10.51 -2.25
N LYS A 183 -29.31 -11.64 -2.82
CA LYS A 183 -28.17 -12.43 -2.30
C LYS A 183 -27.18 -12.68 -3.41
N GLU A 184 -25.90 -12.48 -3.14
CA GLU A 184 -24.81 -12.79 -4.05
C GLU A 184 -23.63 -13.39 -3.28
N SER A 185 -22.84 -14.20 -3.98
CA SER A 185 -21.55 -14.72 -3.46
C SER A 185 -20.44 -14.27 -4.39
N TYR A 186 -19.37 -13.68 -3.85
CA TYR A 186 -18.26 -13.16 -4.61
C TYR A 186 -16.96 -13.86 -4.22
N TYR A 187 -16.11 -14.14 -5.20
CA TYR A 187 -14.76 -14.61 -4.97
C TYR A 187 -13.72 -13.64 -5.54
N GLN A 188 -12.72 -13.37 -4.74
CA GLN A 188 -11.63 -12.44 -5.05
C GLN A 188 -10.31 -13.16 -4.80
N HIS A 189 -9.63 -13.53 -5.88
CA HIS A 189 -8.49 -14.42 -5.81
C HIS A 189 -7.24 -13.79 -5.18
N ARG A 190 -6.29 -14.66 -4.87
CA ARG A 190 -4.94 -14.32 -4.41
C ARG A 190 -4.09 -13.77 -5.54
N GLY A 191 -3.38 -12.65 -5.29
CA GLY A 191 -2.42 -12.06 -6.19
C GLY A 191 -1.10 -11.75 -5.49
N VAL A 192 -0.08 -11.44 -6.28
CA VAL A 192 1.26 -11.02 -5.81
C VAL A 192 1.62 -9.71 -6.48
N VAL A 193 2.34 -8.83 -5.79
CA VAL A 193 2.89 -7.62 -6.41
C VAL A 193 4.36 -7.82 -6.72
N HIS A 194 4.69 -7.64 -7.98
CA HIS A 194 6.06 -7.74 -8.48
C HIS A 194 6.65 -6.34 -8.69
N SER A 195 7.21 -5.75 -7.61
CA SER A 195 8.06 -4.57 -7.78
C SER A 195 9.30 -4.92 -8.62
N MET A 196 9.81 -3.95 -9.41
CA MET A 196 10.97 -4.17 -10.28
C MET A 196 12.20 -4.59 -9.48
N GLU A 197 12.47 -3.91 -8.37
CA GLU A 197 13.44 -4.34 -7.38
C GLU A 197 12.78 -5.38 -6.45
N CYS A 198 13.37 -6.57 -6.34
CA CYS A 198 13.03 -7.54 -5.31
C CYS A 198 13.44 -7.03 -3.92
N ARG A 199 13.24 -7.81 -2.86
CA ARG A 199 13.69 -7.43 -1.51
C ARG A 199 15.22 -7.55 -1.41
N GLY A 200 15.81 -6.78 -0.50
CA GLY A 200 17.24 -6.89 -0.23
C GLY A 200 17.57 -6.27 1.12
N VAL A 201 18.62 -6.79 1.75
CA VAL A 201 19.14 -6.29 3.01
C VAL A 201 20.66 -6.39 3.06
N ILE A 202 21.30 -5.37 3.64
CA ILE A 202 22.69 -5.41 4.07
C ILE A 202 22.71 -5.04 5.55
N ALA A 203 23.34 -5.86 6.37
CA ALA A 203 23.54 -5.58 7.78
C ALA A 203 25.04 -5.49 8.11
N GLN A 204 25.43 -4.47 8.86
CA GLN A 204 26.79 -4.27 9.34
C GLN A 204 26.77 -3.99 10.84
N TYR A 205 27.65 -4.65 11.57
CA TYR A 205 27.84 -4.42 13.00
C TYR A 205 29.24 -3.82 13.27
N ASP A 206 29.23 -2.64 13.88
CA ASP A 206 30.44 -2.00 14.42
C ASP A 206 30.62 -2.40 15.89
N ALA A 207 31.59 -3.27 16.13
CA ALA A 207 31.86 -3.77 17.50
C ALA A 207 32.49 -2.74 18.43
N GLN A 208 33.08 -1.63 17.92
CA GLN A 208 33.66 -0.58 18.74
C GLN A 208 32.60 0.36 19.28
N LEU A 209 31.59 0.66 18.44
CA LEU A 209 30.48 1.54 18.80
C LEU A 209 29.27 0.77 19.33
N ASP A 210 29.30 -0.56 19.27
CA ASP A 210 28.15 -1.44 19.53
C ASP A 210 26.92 -1.03 18.70
N GLN A 211 27.13 -0.65 17.43
CA GLN A 211 26.10 -0.11 16.53
C GLN A 211 25.84 -1.03 15.34
N LEU A 212 24.55 -1.26 15.07
CA LEU A 212 24.06 -1.90 13.86
C LEU A 212 23.67 -0.86 12.82
N THR A 213 24.08 -1.05 11.58
CA THR A 213 23.56 -0.31 10.41
C THR A 213 22.95 -1.31 9.45
N VAL A 214 21.69 -1.09 9.10
CA VAL A 214 20.92 -1.95 8.21
C VAL A 214 20.42 -1.13 7.03
N TRP A 215 20.84 -1.47 5.82
CA TRP A 215 20.27 -0.98 4.57
C TRP A 215 19.26 -2.01 4.09
N THR A 216 18.02 -1.60 3.86
CA THR A 216 16.97 -2.52 3.42
C THR A 216 16.01 -1.86 2.45
N SER A 217 15.53 -2.64 1.47
CA SER A 217 14.51 -2.25 0.51
C SER A 217 13.14 -2.25 1.19
N THR A 218 12.87 -1.22 1.99
CA THR A 218 11.69 -1.14 2.86
C THR A 218 10.88 0.15 2.64
N GLN A 219 9.57 0.08 2.92
CA GLN A 219 8.68 1.23 3.03
C GLN A 219 8.64 1.82 4.44
N SER A 220 9.27 1.14 5.42
CA SER A 220 9.02 1.37 6.84
C SER A 220 10.29 1.30 7.69
N PRO A 221 11.32 2.15 7.44
CA PRO A 221 12.61 2.03 8.14
C PRO A 221 12.49 2.13 9.67
N TYR A 222 11.57 2.95 10.18
CA TYR A 222 11.33 3.06 11.62
C TYR A 222 10.65 1.82 12.23
N LEU A 223 9.78 1.13 11.47
CA LEU A 223 9.19 -0.13 11.91
C LEU A 223 10.23 -1.25 11.93
N VAL A 224 11.10 -1.32 10.92
CA VAL A 224 12.22 -2.27 10.88
C VAL A 224 13.15 -2.02 12.07
N ARG A 225 13.53 -0.77 12.38
CA ARG A 225 14.34 -0.44 13.56
C ARG A 225 13.68 -0.90 14.85
N ARG A 226 12.40 -0.59 15.05
CA ARG A 226 11.63 -1.00 16.24
C ARG A 226 11.57 -2.52 16.37
N PHE A 227 11.28 -3.20 15.26
CA PHE A 227 11.23 -4.67 15.22
C PHE A 227 12.58 -5.30 15.62
N LEU A 228 13.70 -4.84 15.02
CA LEU A 228 15.04 -5.32 15.36
C LEU A 228 15.39 -5.02 16.82
N ALA A 229 15.08 -3.82 17.32
CA ALA A 229 15.34 -3.44 18.71
C ALA A 229 14.61 -4.35 19.70
N GLN A 230 13.32 -4.59 19.46
CA GLN A 230 12.49 -5.45 20.30
C GLN A 230 12.94 -6.91 20.26
N PHE A 231 13.22 -7.45 19.07
CA PHE A 231 13.62 -8.86 18.92
C PHE A 231 14.99 -9.14 19.52
N LEU A 232 15.95 -8.24 19.28
CA LEU A 232 17.34 -8.35 19.77
C LEU A 232 17.51 -7.88 21.21
N GLU A 233 16.46 -7.31 21.82
CA GLU A 233 16.50 -6.69 23.17
C GLU A 233 17.60 -5.63 23.28
N ARG A 234 17.72 -4.77 22.24
CA ARG A 234 18.70 -3.68 22.15
C ARG A 234 18.00 -2.33 22.13
N GLU A 235 18.72 -1.31 22.61
CA GLU A 235 18.27 0.08 22.52
C GLU A 235 18.13 0.52 21.06
N GLU A 236 17.08 1.25 20.73
CA GLU A 236 16.84 1.74 19.35
C GLU A 236 17.97 2.64 18.84
N VAL A 237 18.66 3.35 19.72
CA VAL A 237 19.80 4.22 19.38
C VAL A 237 21.01 3.43 18.84
N ALA A 238 21.13 2.16 19.21
CA ALA A 238 22.17 1.25 18.73
C ALA A 238 21.87 0.67 17.33
N ILE A 239 20.71 1.01 16.76
CA ILE A 239 20.28 0.46 15.47
C ILE A 239 19.91 1.61 14.52
N ARG A 240 20.66 1.71 13.43
CA ARG A 240 20.38 2.61 12.31
C ARG A 240 19.79 1.82 11.15
N VAL A 241 18.63 2.22 10.66
CA VAL A 241 18.03 1.66 9.43
C VAL A 241 17.99 2.73 8.36
N ILE A 242 18.43 2.37 7.16
CA ILE A 242 18.46 3.24 5.99
C ILE A 242 17.67 2.55 4.88
N ALA A 243 16.64 3.21 4.39
CA ALA A 243 15.99 2.88 3.13
C ALA A 243 16.69 3.70 2.02
N PRO A 244 17.49 3.08 1.15
CA PRO A 244 18.08 3.74 -0.02
C PRO A 244 16.99 4.02 -1.06
N ASP A 245 17.33 4.16 -2.33
CA ASP A 245 16.32 4.12 -3.39
C ASP A 245 15.60 2.77 -3.35
N VAL A 246 14.27 2.79 -3.43
CA VAL A 246 13.43 1.59 -3.42
C VAL A 246 12.70 1.47 -4.76
N GLY A 247 12.96 0.38 -5.47
CA GLY A 247 12.47 0.11 -6.83
C GLY A 247 11.05 -0.45 -6.89
N GLY A 248 10.12 0.23 -6.21
CA GLY A 248 8.72 -0.18 -6.01
C GLY A 248 8.52 -0.84 -4.65
N GLY A 249 7.38 -0.54 -4.01
CA GLY A 249 7.02 -1.11 -2.71
C GLY A 249 5.64 -1.75 -2.74
N PHE A 250 4.61 -0.95 -2.96
CA PHE A 250 3.19 -1.32 -3.14
C PHE A 250 2.54 -2.09 -1.97
N GLY A 251 3.24 -2.23 -0.84
CA GLY A 251 2.74 -2.89 0.37
C GLY A 251 3.64 -4.01 0.91
N PRO A 252 4.11 -5.00 0.14
CA PRO A 252 4.92 -6.10 0.68
C PRO A 252 6.17 -5.63 1.41
N LYS A 253 6.83 -4.58 0.92
CA LYS A 253 8.01 -4.00 1.57
C LYS A 253 7.68 -3.16 2.83
N ALA A 254 6.42 -3.09 3.27
CA ALA A 254 6.04 -2.52 4.56
C ALA A 254 6.09 -3.54 5.70
N ALA A 255 6.02 -4.83 5.40
CA ALA A 255 6.22 -5.90 6.37
C ALA A 255 7.71 -6.04 6.75
N HIS A 256 7.98 -6.63 7.90
CA HIS A 256 9.30 -7.08 8.27
C HIS A 256 9.40 -8.59 7.99
N TYR A 257 10.58 -9.02 7.60
CA TYR A 257 10.83 -10.37 7.12
C TYR A 257 11.95 -11.07 7.91
N PRO A 258 11.96 -12.41 7.95
CA PRO A 258 13.04 -13.17 8.58
C PRO A 258 14.43 -12.80 8.06
N GLU A 259 14.54 -12.49 6.77
CA GLU A 259 15.81 -12.20 6.12
C GLU A 259 16.51 -10.97 6.70
N GLU A 260 15.76 -9.93 7.09
CA GLU A 260 16.32 -8.73 7.74
C GLU A 260 16.90 -9.07 9.12
N LEU A 261 16.20 -9.93 9.86
CA LEU A 261 16.64 -10.37 11.18
C LEU A 261 17.86 -11.29 11.10
N VAL A 262 17.84 -12.29 10.22
CA VAL A 262 18.92 -13.26 10.05
C VAL A 262 20.20 -12.56 9.56
N ALA A 263 20.11 -11.64 8.59
CA ALA A 263 21.26 -10.83 8.14
C ALA A 263 21.89 -10.06 9.30
N THR A 264 21.04 -9.45 10.15
CA THR A 264 21.48 -8.68 11.31
C THR A 264 22.18 -9.56 12.35
N LEU A 265 21.62 -10.72 12.68
CA LEU A 265 22.22 -11.66 13.62
C LEU A 265 23.55 -12.23 13.12
N LEU A 266 23.64 -12.56 11.85
CA LEU A 266 24.87 -13.05 11.22
C LEU A 266 25.94 -11.96 11.16
N ALA A 267 25.59 -10.70 10.92
CA ALA A 267 26.53 -9.59 10.97
C ALA A 267 27.13 -9.40 12.37
N ILE A 268 26.33 -9.55 13.44
CA ILE A 268 26.81 -9.53 14.83
C ILE A 268 27.73 -10.73 15.11
N LYS A 269 27.31 -11.93 14.73
CA LYS A 269 28.01 -13.19 14.99
C LYS A 269 29.37 -13.26 14.27
N LEU A 270 29.40 -12.87 13.01
CA LEU A 270 30.60 -12.96 12.14
C LEU A 270 31.47 -11.71 12.17
N LYS A 271 30.95 -10.58 12.69
CA LYS A 271 31.61 -9.26 12.69
C LYS A 271 32.05 -8.81 11.29
N ARG A 272 31.27 -9.18 10.28
CA ARG A 272 31.45 -8.83 8.86
C ARG A 272 30.10 -8.39 8.31
N PRO A 273 30.06 -7.49 7.32
CA PRO A 273 28.81 -7.14 6.66
C PRO A 273 28.21 -8.35 5.95
N ILE A 274 26.89 -8.49 6.04
CA ILE A 274 26.10 -9.56 5.41
C ILE A 274 25.13 -8.95 4.42
N LYS A 275 25.15 -9.43 3.18
CA LYS A 275 24.24 -9.00 2.10
C LYS A 275 23.36 -10.16 1.64
N TRP A 276 22.10 -9.91 1.46
CA TRP A 276 21.14 -10.78 0.77
C TRP A 276 20.33 -9.97 -0.21
N ILE A 277 20.16 -10.51 -1.41
CA ILE A 277 19.31 -9.96 -2.45
C ILE A 277 18.39 -11.09 -2.91
N GLU A 278 17.09 -10.88 -2.77
CA GLU A 278 16.07 -11.78 -3.25
C GLU A 278 16.06 -11.86 -4.78
N ASP A 279 15.99 -13.05 -5.33
CA ASP A 279 15.73 -13.23 -6.75
C ASP A 279 14.21 -13.27 -7.06
N ARG A 280 13.87 -13.31 -8.34
CA ARG A 280 12.46 -13.28 -8.75
C ARG A 280 11.72 -14.56 -8.41
N LEU A 281 12.37 -15.71 -8.40
CA LEU A 281 11.76 -16.99 -7.99
C LEU A 281 11.47 -16.98 -6.48
N GLU A 282 12.45 -16.59 -5.67
CA GLU A 282 12.23 -16.41 -4.22
C GLU A 282 11.08 -15.44 -3.94
N HIS A 283 10.97 -14.36 -4.73
CA HIS A 283 9.91 -13.37 -4.57
C HIS A 283 8.50 -13.98 -4.71
N PHE A 284 8.30 -14.88 -5.67
CA PHE A 284 7.02 -15.60 -5.84
C PHE A 284 6.73 -16.51 -4.65
N LEU A 285 7.75 -17.10 -4.04
CA LEU A 285 7.62 -18.10 -2.99
C LEU A 285 7.56 -17.53 -1.57
N THR A 286 8.08 -16.29 -1.35
CA THR A 286 8.35 -15.81 0.01
C THR A 286 7.81 -14.43 0.31
N THR A 287 7.64 -13.58 -0.72
CA THR A 287 7.08 -12.25 -0.52
C THR A 287 5.58 -12.35 -0.25
N THR A 288 5.13 -11.63 0.76
CA THR A 288 3.73 -11.66 1.18
C THR A 288 2.77 -11.28 0.05
N GLN A 289 1.63 -11.97 0.02
CA GLN A 289 0.64 -11.92 -1.04
C GLN A 289 -0.58 -11.07 -0.63
N GLN A 290 -1.53 -10.89 -1.54
CA GLN A 290 -2.69 -10.06 -1.31
C GLN A 290 -4.00 -10.83 -1.45
N ARG A 291 -5.06 -10.34 -0.80
CA ARG A 291 -6.46 -10.73 -0.96
C ARG A 291 -6.70 -12.20 -0.65
N ASP A 292 -7.50 -12.87 -1.50
CA ASP A 292 -8.09 -14.18 -1.33
C ASP A 292 -9.25 -14.17 -0.33
N GLN A 293 -10.41 -13.82 -0.86
CA GLN A 293 -11.61 -13.64 -0.03
C GLN A 293 -12.86 -14.18 -0.73
N TRP A 294 -13.66 -14.90 0.04
CA TRP A 294 -15.03 -15.24 -0.30
C TRP A 294 -15.99 -14.36 0.48
N TRP A 295 -16.98 -13.80 -0.21
CA TRP A 295 -17.99 -12.94 0.38
C TRP A 295 -19.38 -13.46 0.05
N ASP A 296 -20.16 -13.81 1.06
CA ASP A 296 -21.59 -14.09 0.95
C ASP A 296 -22.37 -12.87 1.45
N VAL A 297 -23.13 -12.22 0.57
CA VAL A 297 -23.72 -10.89 0.80
C VAL A 297 -25.22 -10.94 0.65
N GLU A 298 -25.94 -10.28 1.55
CA GLU A 298 -27.37 -9.98 1.44
C GLU A 298 -27.56 -8.47 1.50
N VAL A 299 -28.39 -7.93 0.60
CA VAL A 299 -28.75 -6.51 0.60
C VAL A 299 -30.25 -6.34 0.65
N ALA A 300 -30.71 -5.47 1.54
CA ALA A 300 -32.11 -5.08 1.72
C ALA A 300 -32.32 -3.67 1.15
N CYS A 301 -33.27 -3.50 0.22
CA CYS A 301 -33.51 -2.21 -0.43
C CYS A 301 -35.00 -1.96 -0.72
N GLU A 302 -35.32 -0.68 -0.94
CA GLU A 302 -36.63 -0.20 -1.44
C GLU A 302 -36.76 -0.45 -2.95
N SER A 303 -37.96 -0.33 -3.48
CA SER A 303 -38.24 -0.52 -4.91
C SER A 303 -37.63 0.55 -5.82
N ASP A 304 -37.20 1.68 -5.28
CA ASP A 304 -36.47 2.73 -6.00
C ASP A 304 -34.94 2.54 -5.93
N GLY A 305 -34.48 1.43 -5.34
CA GLY A 305 -33.08 1.09 -5.20
C GLY A 305 -32.37 1.72 -3.99
N HIS A 306 -33.10 2.39 -3.09
CA HIS A 306 -32.53 2.90 -1.85
C HIS A 306 -32.16 1.74 -0.90
N VAL A 307 -30.89 1.65 -0.50
CA VAL A 307 -30.37 0.57 0.34
C VAL A 307 -30.64 0.86 1.82
N LEU A 308 -31.36 -0.05 2.46
CA LEU A 308 -31.69 0.02 3.88
C LEU A 308 -30.63 -0.62 4.76
N GLY A 309 -30.02 -1.71 4.29
CA GLY A 309 -28.96 -2.40 5.02
C GLY A 309 -28.27 -3.50 4.21
N MET A 310 -27.08 -3.91 4.68
CA MET A 310 -26.31 -5.01 4.11
C MET A 310 -25.81 -5.96 5.21
N ARG A 311 -25.92 -7.27 4.95
CA ARG A 311 -25.29 -8.33 5.74
C ARG A 311 -24.23 -9.02 4.89
N ALA A 312 -23.09 -9.41 5.51
CA ALA A 312 -22.13 -10.20 4.81
C ALA A 312 -21.35 -11.14 5.74
N VAL A 313 -20.92 -12.27 5.18
CA VAL A 313 -19.91 -13.14 5.78
C VAL A 313 -18.75 -13.20 4.81
N CYS A 314 -17.54 -12.87 5.31
CA CYS A 314 -16.31 -12.97 4.57
C CYS A 314 -15.45 -14.10 5.14
N THR A 315 -14.96 -14.99 4.31
CA THR A 315 -13.89 -15.93 4.64
C THR A 315 -12.62 -15.45 3.97
N HIS A 316 -11.63 -15.05 4.77
CA HIS A 316 -10.36 -14.50 4.32
C HIS A 316 -9.24 -15.54 4.49
N ASP A 317 -8.49 -15.79 3.42
CA ASP A 317 -7.27 -16.59 3.45
C ASP A 317 -6.09 -15.73 3.89
N ASN A 318 -5.57 -16.02 5.07
CA ASN A 318 -4.41 -15.30 5.61
C ASN A 318 -3.06 -15.91 5.20
N GLY A 319 -3.05 -17.12 4.65
CA GLY A 319 -1.85 -17.93 4.54
C GLY A 319 -1.43 -18.53 5.89
N ALA A 320 -0.22 -19.05 5.95
CA ALA A 320 0.22 -19.87 7.09
C ALA A 320 0.49 -19.10 8.38
N TYR A 321 0.82 -17.81 8.32
CA TYR A 321 1.23 -17.02 9.48
C TYR A 321 0.60 -15.63 9.47
N LEU A 322 0.59 -14.96 10.63
CA LEU A 322 -0.03 -13.65 10.84
C LEU A 322 1.02 -12.54 11.13
N PRO A 323 1.98 -12.26 10.21
CA PRO A 323 3.09 -11.36 10.51
C PRO A 323 2.66 -9.90 10.70
N TYR A 324 1.61 -9.48 9.99
CA TYR A 324 1.14 -8.09 9.98
C TYR A 324 -0.14 -7.85 10.80
N GLY A 325 -0.65 -8.89 11.48
CA GLY A 325 -1.90 -8.85 12.23
C GLY A 325 -3.13 -8.70 11.32
N LEU A 326 -4.19 -8.13 11.84
CA LEU A 326 -5.49 -8.06 11.15
C LEU A 326 -5.67 -6.83 10.25
N LEU A 327 -4.60 -6.11 9.88
CA LEU A 327 -4.75 -4.86 9.15
C LEU A 327 -5.45 -5.05 7.78
N LEU A 328 -5.12 -6.14 7.07
CA LEU A 328 -5.80 -6.46 5.80
C LEU A 328 -7.28 -6.77 6.02
N CYS A 329 -7.62 -7.59 7.02
CA CYS A 329 -9.00 -7.90 7.40
C CYS A 329 -9.78 -6.64 7.80
N MET A 330 -9.18 -5.78 8.64
CA MET A 330 -9.82 -4.52 9.06
C MET A 330 -10.07 -3.58 7.87
N THR A 331 -9.11 -3.44 6.96
CA THR A 331 -9.28 -2.61 5.75
C THR A 331 -10.21 -3.22 4.71
N SER A 332 -10.61 -4.50 4.85
CA SER A 332 -11.65 -5.12 4.04
C SER A 332 -13.06 -4.85 4.56
N VAL A 333 -13.25 -4.51 5.84
CA VAL A 333 -14.57 -4.25 6.42
C VAL A 333 -14.80 -2.78 6.77
N ALA A 334 -13.75 -2.04 7.16
CA ALA A 334 -13.86 -0.64 7.54
C ALA A 334 -14.34 0.31 6.43
N PRO A 335 -14.09 0.06 5.12
CA PRO A 335 -14.62 0.89 4.05
C PRO A 335 -16.14 0.85 3.88
N PHE A 336 -16.82 -0.19 4.40
CA PHE A 336 -18.29 -0.21 4.34
C PHE A 336 -18.90 0.93 5.17
N PRO A 337 -19.85 1.67 4.60
CA PRO A 337 -20.61 1.42 3.39
C PRO A 337 -20.05 2.07 2.09
N GLY A 338 -18.80 2.44 2.01
CA GLY A 338 -18.20 3.12 0.84
C GLY A 338 -18.70 4.57 0.74
N SER A 339 -18.97 5.03 -0.48
CA SER A 339 -19.49 6.38 -0.73
C SER A 339 -20.99 6.55 -0.42
N TYR A 340 -21.63 5.52 0.15
CA TYR A 340 -23.08 5.44 0.28
C TYR A 340 -23.59 5.67 1.71
N ALA A 341 -24.75 6.28 1.83
CA ALA A 341 -25.43 6.55 3.10
C ALA A 341 -26.32 5.34 3.50
N ILE A 342 -25.70 4.20 3.81
CA ILE A 342 -26.41 2.99 4.24
C ILE A 342 -26.53 2.98 5.76
N GLY A 343 -27.78 2.88 6.27
CA GLY A 343 -28.08 3.04 7.68
C GLY A 343 -27.74 1.85 8.58
N ALA A 344 -27.59 0.64 8.03
CA ALA A 344 -27.33 -0.57 8.82
C ALA A 344 -26.40 -1.54 8.09
N ILE A 345 -25.37 -2.01 8.82
CA ILE A 345 -24.39 -2.98 8.33
C ILE A 345 -24.16 -4.05 9.40
N ASP A 346 -24.09 -5.33 8.97
CA ASP A 346 -23.68 -6.45 9.81
C ASP A 346 -22.74 -7.36 9.01
N ILE A 347 -21.44 -7.22 9.21
CA ILE A 347 -20.41 -8.01 8.54
C ILE A 347 -19.63 -8.82 9.58
N ARG A 348 -19.39 -10.11 9.26
CA ARG A 348 -18.45 -10.96 9.95
C ARG A 348 -17.36 -11.37 8.97
N LEU A 349 -16.10 -11.13 9.31
CA LEU A 349 -14.95 -11.63 8.57
C LEU A 349 -14.20 -12.66 9.42
N ASP A 350 -14.11 -13.89 8.93
CA ASP A 350 -13.33 -14.95 9.52
C ASP A 350 -11.98 -15.07 8.79
N CYS A 351 -10.89 -14.88 9.54
CA CYS A 351 -9.50 -14.92 9.06
C CYS A 351 -8.97 -16.34 9.27
N MET A 352 -8.70 -17.06 8.18
CA MET A 352 -8.34 -18.47 8.21
C MET A 352 -6.85 -18.67 7.88
N PHE A 353 -6.19 -19.58 8.58
CA PHE A 353 -4.89 -20.09 8.15
C PHE A 353 -5.03 -21.10 7.01
N THR A 354 -4.08 -21.08 6.07
CA THR A 354 -3.90 -22.05 4.97
C THR A 354 -2.42 -22.31 4.75
N ASN A 355 -2.06 -23.36 4.02
CA ASN A 355 -0.66 -23.68 3.70
C ASN A 355 -0.11 -22.85 2.53
N ALA A 356 -0.45 -21.56 2.50
CA ALA A 356 0.02 -20.59 1.52
C ALA A 356 0.90 -19.51 2.17
N VAL A 357 1.62 -18.77 1.35
CA VAL A 357 2.39 -17.59 1.78
C VAL A 357 1.47 -16.60 2.51
N PRO A 358 1.89 -15.99 3.63
CA PRO A 358 1.07 -15.03 4.37
C PRO A 358 0.59 -13.85 3.51
N THR A 359 -0.62 -13.37 3.80
CA THR A 359 -1.18 -12.16 3.15
C THR A 359 -0.90 -10.91 3.97
N THR A 360 -0.67 -9.79 3.28
CA THR A 360 -0.50 -8.46 3.88
C THR A 360 -1.18 -7.39 3.03
N PRO A 361 -1.37 -6.16 3.57
CA PRO A 361 -1.90 -5.07 2.77
C PRO A 361 -1.02 -4.78 1.54
N ILE A 362 -1.62 -4.82 0.36
CA ILE A 362 -1.04 -4.42 -0.91
C ILE A 362 -1.91 -3.30 -1.48
N ARG A 363 -1.36 -2.42 -2.29
CA ARG A 363 -1.93 -1.17 -2.83
C ARG A 363 -3.47 -1.14 -2.81
N GLY A 364 -4.05 -0.29 -1.96
CA GLY A 364 -5.47 -0.29 -1.62
C GLY A 364 -5.84 -1.16 -0.41
N ALA A 365 -4.94 -2.08 0.01
CA ALA A 365 -5.19 -3.06 1.09
C ALA A 365 -6.49 -3.85 0.83
N GLY A 366 -7.40 -3.92 1.81
CA GLY A 366 -8.72 -4.55 1.66
C GLY A 366 -9.79 -3.65 1.00
N ARG A 367 -9.49 -2.35 0.72
CA ARG A 367 -10.46 -1.42 0.12
C ARG A 367 -10.92 -1.84 -1.28
N PRO A 368 -10.06 -2.36 -2.18
CA PRO A 368 -10.52 -2.92 -3.46
C PRO A 368 -11.51 -4.07 -3.28
N ASN A 369 -11.30 -4.91 -2.24
CA ASN A 369 -12.20 -6.02 -1.91
C ASN A 369 -13.59 -5.50 -1.49
N ALA A 370 -13.63 -4.56 -0.53
CA ALA A 370 -14.85 -3.92 -0.07
C ALA A 370 -15.58 -3.19 -1.21
N THR A 371 -14.85 -2.40 -2.00
CA THR A 371 -15.40 -1.63 -3.12
C THR A 371 -15.96 -2.56 -4.19
N PHE A 372 -15.29 -3.68 -4.49
CA PHE A 372 -15.83 -4.69 -5.40
C PHE A 372 -17.19 -5.20 -4.91
N VAL A 373 -17.29 -5.61 -3.66
CA VAL A 373 -18.54 -6.10 -3.08
C VAL A 373 -19.63 -5.03 -3.12
N ILE A 374 -19.33 -3.82 -2.68
CA ILE A 374 -20.29 -2.70 -2.62
C ILE A 374 -20.80 -2.34 -4.03
N GLU A 375 -19.90 -2.13 -4.98
CA GLU A 375 -20.23 -1.69 -6.33
C GLU A 375 -20.96 -2.76 -7.15
N ARG A 376 -20.56 -4.05 -7.00
CA ARG A 376 -21.27 -5.18 -7.61
C ARG A 376 -22.67 -5.36 -7.00
N THR A 377 -22.83 -5.04 -5.71
CA THR A 377 -24.17 -5.04 -5.06
C THR A 377 -25.05 -3.92 -5.64
N MET A 378 -24.51 -2.73 -5.92
CA MET A 378 -25.26 -1.66 -6.61
C MET A 378 -25.67 -2.06 -8.03
N ASP A 379 -24.81 -2.77 -8.77
CA ASP A 379 -25.14 -3.32 -10.08
C ASP A 379 -26.22 -4.40 -9.99
N THR A 380 -26.19 -5.26 -8.97
CA THR A 380 -27.23 -6.27 -8.73
C THR A 380 -28.59 -5.62 -8.47
N ILE A 381 -28.66 -4.60 -7.62
CA ILE A 381 -29.91 -3.85 -7.35
C ILE A 381 -30.44 -3.24 -8.66
N ALA A 382 -29.58 -2.57 -9.43
CA ALA A 382 -29.98 -1.96 -10.69
C ALA A 382 -30.50 -3.00 -11.70
N ARG A 383 -29.83 -4.14 -11.83
CA ARG A 383 -30.21 -5.23 -12.72
C ARG A 383 -31.54 -5.88 -12.32
N GLU A 384 -31.68 -6.29 -11.07
CA GLU A 384 -32.86 -7.04 -10.58
C GLU A 384 -34.12 -6.16 -10.53
N LEU A 385 -33.99 -4.88 -10.19
CA LEU A 385 -35.09 -3.92 -10.18
C LEU A 385 -35.28 -3.22 -11.54
N LYS A 386 -34.42 -3.49 -12.55
CA LYS A 386 -34.45 -2.84 -13.88
C LYS A 386 -34.34 -1.32 -13.80
N LEU A 387 -33.53 -0.84 -12.87
CA LEU A 387 -33.23 0.57 -12.65
C LEU A 387 -31.95 0.98 -13.38
N ASP A 388 -31.81 2.29 -13.61
CA ASP A 388 -30.59 2.89 -14.12
C ASP A 388 -29.48 2.81 -13.04
N ARG A 389 -28.32 2.24 -13.37
CA ARG A 389 -27.22 2.02 -12.43
C ARG A 389 -26.56 3.31 -11.94
N VAL A 390 -26.62 4.41 -12.73
CA VAL A 390 -26.19 5.74 -12.30
C VAL A 390 -27.12 6.26 -11.22
N LYS A 391 -28.44 6.17 -11.48
CA LYS A 391 -29.46 6.65 -10.54
C LYS A 391 -29.48 5.87 -9.22
N VAL A 392 -29.26 4.56 -9.24
CA VAL A 392 -29.11 3.75 -8.01
C VAL A 392 -27.96 4.28 -7.17
N ARG A 393 -26.80 4.59 -7.76
CA ARG A 393 -25.65 5.17 -7.05
C ARG A 393 -25.97 6.56 -6.51
N GLN A 394 -26.47 7.47 -7.35
CA GLN A 394 -26.84 8.83 -6.95
C GLN A 394 -27.88 8.85 -5.81
N ARG A 395 -28.83 7.91 -5.83
CA ARG A 395 -29.86 7.76 -4.79
C ARG A 395 -29.28 7.44 -3.41
N ASN A 396 -28.17 6.72 -3.38
CA ASN A 396 -27.57 6.22 -2.15
C ASN A 396 -26.34 7.00 -1.68
N PHE A 397 -25.75 7.88 -2.47
CA PHE A 397 -24.56 8.65 -2.08
C PHE A 397 -24.79 9.49 -0.82
N VAL A 398 -23.75 9.60 0.01
CA VAL A 398 -23.66 10.66 1.01
C VAL A 398 -23.70 11.99 0.28
N GLN A 399 -24.65 12.85 0.64
CA GLN A 399 -24.85 14.15 -0.01
C GLN A 399 -23.82 15.17 0.52
N LYS A 400 -23.45 16.13 -0.32
CA LYS A 400 -22.44 17.15 0.00
C LYS A 400 -22.76 17.92 1.30
N GLU A 401 -24.04 18.20 1.54
CA GLU A 401 -24.52 18.94 2.69
C GLU A 401 -24.42 18.15 4.01
N GLN A 402 -24.19 16.85 3.93
CA GLN A 402 -24.06 15.97 5.10
C GLN A 402 -22.64 15.94 5.68
N PHE A 403 -21.64 16.49 4.96
CA PHE A 403 -20.27 16.52 5.47
C PHE A 403 -20.07 17.57 6.56
N PRO A 404 -19.28 17.24 7.61
CA PRO A 404 -18.62 15.96 7.87
C PRO A 404 -19.63 14.86 8.24
N TYR A 405 -19.58 13.70 7.57
CA TYR A 405 -20.57 12.62 7.67
C TYR A 405 -20.11 11.51 8.61
N LEU A 406 -20.89 11.21 9.65
CA LEU A 406 -20.68 10.07 10.55
C LEU A 406 -21.38 8.83 10.00
N THR A 407 -20.61 7.79 9.68
CA THR A 407 -21.15 6.54 9.10
C THR A 407 -21.96 5.69 10.08
N GLY A 408 -21.79 5.88 11.38
CA GLY A 408 -22.31 5.01 12.43
C GLY A 408 -21.31 3.93 12.89
N ALA A 409 -20.33 3.59 12.06
CA ALA A 409 -19.27 2.65 12.40
C ALA A 409 -18.24 3.24 13.37
N LYS A 410 -17.60 2.36 14.16
CA LYS A 410 -16.53 2.71 15.10
C LYS A 410 -15.33 1.80 14.92
N LEU A 411 -14.15 2.37 14.98
CA LEU A 411 -12.92 1.62 15.07
C LEU A 411 -12.84 0.86 16.42
N PRO A 412 -11.95 -0.16 16.54
CA PRO A 412 -11.80 -0.91 17.80
C PRO A 412 -11.45 -0.05 19.03
N ASN A 413 -10.85 1.11 18.83
CA ASN A 413 -10.55 2.10 19.88
C ASN A 413 -11.76 3.00 20.25
N GLY A 414 -12.95 2.76 19.67
CA GLY A 414 -14.17 3.51 19.91
C GLY A 414 -14.34 4.80 19.10
N ILE A 415 -13.33 5.23 18.33
CA ILE A 415 -13.41 6.42 17.47
C ILE A 415 -14.40 6.16 16.33
N GLY A 416 -15.38 7.04 16.17
CA GLY A 416 -16.36 6.98 15.07
C GLY A 416 -15.72 7.31 13.72
N ILE A 417 -16.08 6.54 12.69
CA ILE A 417 -15.69 6.82 11.32
C ILE A 417 -16.46 8.01 10.79
N GLN A 418 -15.73 9.05 10.37
CA GLN A 418 -16.28 10.29 9.88
C GLN A 418 -15.60 10.67 8.56
N TYR A 419 -16.37 10.80 7.50
CA TYR A 419 -15.91 11.35 6.23
C TYR A 419 -15.83 12.88 6.37
N ASP A 420 -14.68 13.44 6.07
CA ASP A 420 -14.32 14.83 6.38
C ASP A 420 -14.83 15.83 5.34
N SER A 421 -14.71 15.51 4.06
CA SER A 421 -15.14 16.36 2.94
C SER A 421 -15.32 15.54 1.66
N GLY A 422 -16.15 16.03 0.73
CA GLY A 422 -16.40 15.37 -0.57
C GLY A 422 -17.64 15.91 -1.26
N ASP A 423 -17.81 15.50 -2.54
CA ASP A 423 -19.00 15.69 -3.34
C ASP A 423 -19.11 14.50 -4.31
N TYR A 424 -19.60 13.37 -3.81
CA TYR A 424 -19.59 12.10 -4.55
C TYR A 424 -20.47 12.13 -5.80
N ALA A 425 -21.62 12.82 -5.73
CA ALA A 425 -22.50 13.00 -6.87
C ALA A 425 -21.82 13.81 -7.97
N ARG A 426 -21.18 14.94 -7.63
CA ARG A 426 -20.44 15.75 -8.60
C ARG A 426 -19.27 14.99 -9.21
N CYS A 427 -18.55 14.20 -8.41
CA CYS A 427 -17.46 13.39 -8.89
C CYS A 427 -17.91 12.35 -9.93
N LEU A 428 -19.05 11.70 -9.69
CA LEU A 428 -19.67 10.81 -10.69
C LEU A 428 -20.11 11.60 -11.93
N ASP A 429 -20.78 12.73 -11.77
CA ASP A 429 -21.23 13.54 -12.91
C ASP A 429 -20.05 13.97 -13.79
N MET A 430 -18.91 14.36 -13.21
CA MET A 430 -17.70 14.75 -13.97
C MET A 430 -17.19 13.61 -14.85
N VAL A 431 -17.12 12.39 -14.35
CA VAL A 431 -16.65 11.25 -15.15
C VAL A 431 -17.66 10.85 -16.22
N LEU A 432 -18.97 11.00 -15.96
CA LEU A 432 -20.02 10.76 -16.95
C LEU A 432 -20.00 11.82 -18.07
N GLU A 433 -19.76 13.09 -17.74
CA GLU A 433 -19.58 14.19 -18.70
C GLU A 433 -18.35 13.94 -19.56
N GLU A 434 -17.18 13.67 -18.97
CA GLU A 434 -15.91 13.47 -19.66
C GLU A 434 -15.92 12.24 -20.59
N SER A 435 -16.55 11.15 -20.13
CA SER A 435 -16.72 9.94 -20.93
C SER A 435 -17.78 10.05 -22.02
N GLN A 436 -18.60 11.10 -22.01
CA GLN A 436 -19.79 11.21 -22.83
C GLN A 436 -20.69 9.96 -22.70
N TYR A 437 -20.97 9.58 -21.46
CA TYR A 437 -21.59 8.32 -21.09
C TYR A 437 -22.80 7.93 -21.94
N SER A 438 -23.74 8.86 -22.18
CA SER A 438 -24.92 8.59 -23.02
C SER A 438 -24.58 8.24 -24.46
N GLN A 439 -23.49 8.78 -25.01
CA GLN A 439 -22.99 8.41 -26.34
C GLN A 439 -22.31 7.04 -26.35
N LEU A 440 -21.63 6.68 -25.25
CA LEU A 440 -21.10 5.33 -25.07
C LEU A 440 -22.23 4.29 -25.13
N GLU A 441 -23.33 4.51 -24.41
CA GLU A 441 -24.48 3.61 -24.44
C GLU A 441 -25.07 3.42 -25.86
N ILE A 442 -25.14 4.50 -26.64
CA ILE A 442 -25.58 4.42 -28.04
C ILE A 442 -24.61 3.58 -28.86
N ARG A 443 -23.29 3.86 -28.75
CA ARG A 443 -22.25 3.10 -29.47
C ARG A 443 -22.26 1.62 -29.12
N CYS A 444 -22.44 1.26 -27.87
CA CYS A 444 -22.55 -0.14 -27.45
C CYS A 444 -23.76 -0.85 -28.08
N LYS A 445 -24.91 -0.18 -28.14
CA LYS A 445 -26.12 -0.71 -28.81
C LYS A 445 -25.92 -0.89 -30.32
N GLU A 446 -25.27 0.05 -30.97
CA GLU A 446 -24.95 -0.01 -32.43
C GLU A 446 -23.92 -1.12 -32.71
N ALA A 447 -22.93 -1.30 -31.85
CA ALA A 447 -21.94 -2.36 -31.95
C ALA A 447 -22.60 -3.75 -31.83
N ALA A 448 -23.51 -3.91 -30.87
CA ALA A 448 -24.25 -5.16 -30.64
C ALA A 448 -25.08 -5.57 -31.87
N GLN A 449 -25.66 -4.61 -32.63
CA GLN A 449 -26.37 -4.90 -33.89
C GLN A 449 -25.44 -5.48 -34.98
N LYS A 450 -24.14 -5.27 -34.84
CA LYS A 450 -23.09 -5.78 -35.76
C LYS A 450 -22.41 -7.04 -35.20
N GLY A 451 -22.89 -7.59 -34.08
CA GLY A 451 -22.28 -8.74 -33.42
C GLY A 451 -20.99 -8.41 -32.63
N ILE A 452 -20.77 -7.15 -32.32
CA ILE A 452 -19.64 -6.68 -31.49
C ILE A 452 -20.14 -6.37 -30.09
N TYR A 453 -19.57 -7.02 -29.08
CA TYR A 453 -20.06 -6.95 -27.70
C TYR A 453 -19.22 -5.97 -26.89
N ARG A 454 -19.74 -4.74 -26.80
CA ARG A 454 -19.16 -3.67 -25.96
C ARG A 454 -19.97 -3.44 -24.72
N GLY A 455 -19.30 -3.12 -23.64
CA GLY A 455 -19.95 -2.81 -22.37
C GLY A 455 -19.27 -1.68 -21.64
N ILE A 456 -20.02 -1.07 -20.76
CA ILE A 456 -19.61 0.06 -19.94
C ILE A 456 -19.70 -0.32 -18.47
N GLY A 457 -18.66 -0.03 -17.70
CA GLY A 457 -18.66 -0.20 -16.24
C GLY A 457 -18.59 1.14 -15.53
N ILE A 458 -19.15 1.18 -14.33
CA ILE A 458 -19.10 2.33 -13.43
C ILE A 458 -18.74 1.80 -12.05
N ALA A 459 -17.80 2.50 -11.36
CA ALA A 459 -17.56 2.26 -9.95
C ALA A 459 -17.17 3.56 -9.24
N SER A 460 -17.65 3.74 -8.03
CA SER A 460 -17.30 4.83 -7.13
C SER A 460 -16.61 4.28 -5.89
N TYR A 461 -15.72 5.08 -5.30
CA TYR A 461 -14.99 4.65 -4.11
C TYR A 461 -14.79 5.79 -3.13
N ASN A 462 -14.50 5.40 -1.90
CA ASN A 462 -14.06 6.24 -0.81
C ASN A 462 -12.87 5.56 -0.12
N GLU A 463 -11.83 6.33 0.20
CA GLU A 463 -10.57 5.85 0.75
C GLU A 463 -10.18 6.63 1.98
N ASP A 464 -10.10 5.94 3.12
CA ASP A 464 -9.45 6.46 4.32
C ASP A 464 -7.94 6.55 4.08
N SER A 465 -7.44 7.74 3.88
CA SER A 465 -6.03 8.06 3.69
C SER A 465 -5.51 8.94 4.84
N GLY A 466 -4.18 9.13 4.93
CA GLY A 466 -3.63 9.93 6.04
C GLY A 466 -3.86 9.32 7.40
N LEU A 467 -3.72 7.99 7.50
CA LEU A 467 -3.92 7.26 8.75
C LEU A 467 -3.01 7.79 9.88
N PRO A 468 -3.56 7.95 11.11
CA PRO A 468 -2.79 8.34 12.29
C PRO A 468 -1.57 7.43 12.54
N PRO A 469 -0.62 7.81 13.46
CA PRO A 469 -0.74 8.95 14.35
C PRO A 469 -0.05 10.23 13.86
N TYR A 470 1.12 10.16 13.19
CA TYR A 470 1.92 11.33 12.80
C TYR A 470 3.00 10.97 11.76
N GLU A 471 3.55 12.01 11.15
CA GLU A 471 4.86 12.06 10.50
C GLU A 471 5.59 13.32 10.96
N GLY A 472 6.92 13.24 11.04
CA GLY A 472 7.75 14.37 11.38
C GLY A 472 8.51 14.92 10.17
N ALA A 473 8.81 16.23 10.19
CA ALA A 473 9.67 16.85 9.20
C ALA A 473 10.60 17.87 9.87
N THR A 474 11.85 17.94 9.42
CA THR A 474 12.81 18.97 9.80
C THR A 474 13.15 19.83 8.58
N VAL A 475 13.07 21.14 8.73
CA VAL A 475 13.46 22.10 7.69
C VAL A 475 14.61 22.96 8.24
N LYS A 476 15.69 23.10 7.46
CA LYS A 476 16.89 23.88 7.81
C LYS A 476 17.28 24.79 6.66
N VAL A 477 17.66 26.01 6.97
CA VAL A 477 18.38 26.88 6.02
C VAL A 477 19.84 26.85 6.38
N LEU A 478 20.66 26.36 5.46
CA LEU A 478 22.11 26.28 5.64
C LEU A 478 22.78 27.64 5.43
N PRO A 479 24.00 27.87 5.97
CA PRO A 479 24.77 29.11 5.73
C PRO A 479 25.05 29.39 4.25
N SER A 480 24.98 28.37 3.39
CA SER A 480 25.04 28.51 1.92
C SER A 480 23.77 29.13 1.31
N GLY A 481 22.68 29.24 2.07
CA GLY A 481 21.37 29.65 1.59
C GLY A 481 20.51 28.50 1.05
N LYS A 482 21.04 27.30 0.94
CA LYS A 482 20.24 26.12 0.56
C LYS A 482 19.26 25.75 1.66
N VAL A 483 18.04 25.45 1.28
CA VAL A 483 17.02 24.91 2.17
C VAL A 483 17.09 23.38 2.10
N TYR A 484 17.09 22.76 3.27
CA TYR A 484 17.22 21.32 3.45
C TYR A 484 16.02 20.78 4.21
N VAL A 485 15.40 19.72 3.69
CA VAL A 485 14.25 19.05 4.27
C VAL A 485 14.63 17.60 4.59
N GLU A 486 14.37 17.17 5.82
CA GLU A 486 14.57 15.78 6.25
C GLU A 486 13.24 15.15 6.68
N LEU A 487 12.98 13.96 6.16
CA LEU A 487 11.81 13.14 6.48
C LEU A 487 12.23 11.73 6.85
N GLY A 488 11.57 11.14 7.85
CA GLY A 488 11.73 9.73 8.17
C GLY A 488 11.04 8.78 7.21
N SER A 489 10.02 9.25 6.49
CA SER A 489 9.36 8.50 5.41
C SER A 489 10.32 8.29 4.24
N CYS A 490 10.17 7.18 3.50
CA CYS A 490 10.99 6.87 2.33
C CYS A 490 10.18 6.91 1.03
N SER A 491 10.87 7.07 -0.09
CA SER A 491 10.30 7.06 -1.44
C SER A 491 10.41 5.66 -2.05
N GLN A 492 9.38 5.26 -2.82
CA GLN A 492 9.39 4.06 -3.67
C GLN A 492 9.13 4.42 -5.14
N GLY A 493 9.48 5.66 -5.53
CA GLY A 493 9.31 6.19 -6.89
C GLY A 493 8.07 7.07 -7.10
N GLN A 494 7.26 7.32 -6.05
CA GLN A 494 6.04 8.12 -6.14
C GLN A 494 6.27 9.65 -6.12
N GLY A 495 7.52 10.13 -6.10
CA GLY A 495 7.86 11.55 -6.17
C GLY A 495 7.81 12.29 -4.83
N LEU A 496 8.14 11.61 -3.73
CA LEU A 496 8.10 12.22 -2.39
C LEU A 496 9.12 13.37 -2.23
N GLU A 497 10.31 13.26 -2.79
CA GLU A 497 11.31 14.34 -2.79
C GLU A 497 10.74 15.60 -3.45
N THR A 498 10.08 15.42 -4.61
CA THR A 498 9.50 16.52 -5.38
C THR A 498 8.39 17.23 -4.61
N ILE A 499 7.42 16.51 -4.04
CA ILE A 499 6.33 17.15 -3.28
C ILE A 499 6.84 17.83 -2.00
N ALA A 500 7.83 17.24 -1.33
CA ALA A 500 8.46 17.85 -0.17
C ALA A 500 9.15 19.17 -0.54
N ALA A 501 9.87 19.19 -1.66
CA ALA A 501 10.53 20.36 -2.19
C ALA A 501 9.51 21.44 -2.59
N GLN A 502 8.39 21.11 -3.25
CA GLN A 502 7.34 22.08 -3.63
C GLN A 502 6.73 22.77 -2.41
N ILE A 503 6.37 21.98 -1.38
CA ILE A 503 5.75 22.51 -0.15
C ILE A 503 6.71 23.45 0.58
N ALA A 504 7.99 23.05 0.73
CA ALA A 504 8.98 23.88 1.41
C ALA A 504 9.33 25.14 0.62
N ALA A 505 9.50 25.02 -0.70
CA ALA A 505 9.88 26.12 -1.59
C ALA A 505 8.88 27.30 -1.54
N ASP A 506 7.58 27.00 -1.48
CA ASP A 506 6.53 28.01 -1.41
C ASP A 506 6.64 28.91 -0.17
N GLN A 507 7.19 28.40 0.94
CA GLN A 507 7.36 29.19 2.16
C GLN A 507 8.47 30.26 2.02
N PHE A 508 9.42 30.05 1.10
CA PHE A 508 10.57 30.93 0.91
C PHE A 508 10.58 31.65 -0.45
N GLY A 509 9.56 31.43 -1.29
CA GLY A 509 9.49 31.96 -2.66
C GLY A 509 10.61 31.43 -3.56
N LEU A 510 11.07 30.21 -3.30
CA LEU A 510 12.11 29.49 -4.05
C LEU A 510 11.50 28.59 -5.13
N HIS A 511 12.31 28.08 -6.04
CA HIS A 511 11.93 26.98 -6.91
C HIS A 511 12.13 25.64 -6.18
N ALA A 512 11.31 24.63 -6.50
CA ALA A 512 11.46 23.30 -5.91
C ALA A 512 12.87 22.72 -6.11
N GLY A 513 13.51 22.97 -7.25
CA GLY A 513 14.88 22.54 -7.53
C GLY A 513 15.98 23.18 -6.64
N ASP A 514 15.65 24.22 -5.85
CA ASP A 514 16.58 24.81 -4.90
C ASP A 514 16.56 24.14 -3.52
N ILE A 515 15.60 23.24 -3.28
CA ILE A 515 15.44 22.51 -2.03
C ILE A 515 16.18 21.18 -2.11
N LEU A 516 16.93 20.87 -1.07
CA LEU A 516 17.58 19.55 -0.90
C LEU A 516 16.69 18.72 0.02
N VAL A 517 16.38 17.50 -0.39
CA VAL A 517 15.52 16.58 0.40
C VAL A 517 16.31 15.30 0.74
N LYS A 518 16.20 14.86 2.00
CA LYS A 518 16.73 13.58 2.48
C LYS A 518 15.63 12.77 3.12
N LEU A 519 15.58 11.48 2.80
CA LEU A 519 14.53 10.54 3.20
C LEU A 519 15.10 9.30 3.88
N GLY A 520 14.31 8.64 4.69
CA GLY A 520 14.44 7.22 5.05
C GLY A 520 15.67 6.83 5.90
N ASP A 521 16.24 7.74 6.71
CA ASP A 521 17.37 7.43 7.61
C ASP A 521 16.94 7.66 9.08
N THR A 522 16.91 6.61 9.87
CA THR A 522 16.35 6.65 11.23
C THR A 522 17.20 7.37 12.27
N ILE A 523 18.43 7.75 11.96
CA ILE A 523 19.26 8.55 12.89
C ILE A 523 19.12 10.05 12.61
N SER A 524 19.12 10.44 11.33
CA SER A 524 19.14 11.85 10.98
C SER A 524 17.75 12.50 10.89
N SER A 525 16.72 11.71 10.63
CA SER A 525 15.38 12.20 10.34
C SER A 525 14.49 12.29 11.57
N ALA A 526 13.48 13.17 11.52
CA ALA A 526 12.38 13.20 12.48
C ALA A 526 11.62 11.86 12.47
N MET A 527 11.00 11.50 13.60
CA MET A 527 10.25 10.25 13.72
C MET A 527 9.15 10.14 12.67
N ALA A 528 9.02 8.94 12.10
CA ALA A 528 8.04 8.62 11.09
C ALA A 528 7.44 7.23 11.34
N LEU A 529 6.33 6.93 10.70
CA LEU A 529 5.75 5.59 10.74
C LEU A 529 6.16 4.79 9.51
N SER A 530 5.56 5.08 8.37
CA SER A 530 5.86 4.40 7.10
C SER A 530 5.16 5.05 5.90
N THR A 531 5.59 4.67 4.71
CA THR A 531 4.95 5.09 3.45
C THR A 531 3.96 4.04 2.99
N VAL A 532 2.73 4.07 3.53
CA VAL A 532 1.62 3.14 3.28
C VAL A 532 0.28 3.90 3.35
N GLY A 533 -0.82 3.30 2.86
CA GLY A 533 -2.18 3.79 3.05
C GLY A 533 -2.39 5.22 2.55
N SER A 534 -1.74 5.60 1.46
CA SER A 534 -1.84 6.94 0.83
C SER A 534 -1.61 8.11 1.81
N ARG A 535 -0.84 7.91 2.91
CA ARG A 535 -0.81 8.82 4.06
C ARG A 535 0.20 9.96 3.97
N VAL A 536 1.32 9.79 3.26
CA VAL A 536 2.48 10.70 3.36
C VAL A 536 2.15 12.13 2.96
N ALA A 537 1.37 12.34 1.88
CA ALA A 537 0.98 13.69 1.45
C ALA A 537 0.17 14.43 2.52
N SER A 538 -0.74 13.73 3.22
CA SER A 538 -1.65 14.31 4.23
C SER A 538 -1.10 14.31 5.65
N THR A 539 0.05 13.68 5.91
CA THR A 539 0.71 13.66 7.22
C THR A 539 2.09 14.36 7.19
N ALA A 540 3.02 13.89 6.33
CA ALA A 540 4.33 14.53 6.19
C ALA A 540 4.25 15.90 5.48
N GLY A 541 3.34 16.05 4.49
CA GLY A 541 3.13 17.34 3.82
C GLY A 541 2.82 18.48 4.79
N PRO A 542 1.81 18.36 5.67
CA PRO A 542 1.55 19.31 6.74
C PRO A 542 2.72 19.54 7.68
N SER A 543 3.50 18.50 8.03
CA SER A 543 4.68 18.64 8.89
C SER A 543 5.77 19.48 8.22
N ILE A 544 6.01 19.27 6.91
CA ILE A 544 6.94 20.10 6.13
C ILE A 544 6.46 21.56 6.12
N PHE A 545 5.16 21.76 5.85
CA PHE A 545 4.57 23.11 5.84
C PHE A 545 4.76 23.81 7.18
N LEU A 546 4.44 23.16 8.30
CA LEU A 546 4.57 23.73 9.66
C LEU A 546 6.03 24.02 10.01
N ALA A 547 6.96 23.11 9.70
CA ALA A 547 8.38 23.31 9.95
C ALA A 547 8.94 24.47 9.11
N ALA A 548 8.62 24.51 7.81
CA ALA A 548 9.06 25.58 6.91
C ALA A 548 8.44 26.94 7.30
N GLN A 549 7.17 26.95 7.73
CA GLN A 549 6.50 28.17 8.24
C GLN A 549 7.20 28.69 9.51
N ALA A 550 7.57 27.83 10.44
CA ALA A 550 8.29 28.20 11.65
C ALA A 550 9.67 28.79 11.32
N VAL A 551 10.41 28.17 10.38
CA VAL A 551 11.69 28.70 9.89
C VAL A 551 11.50 30.05 9.22
N ARG A 552 10.47 30.22 8.39
CA ARG A 552 10.12 31.50 7.76
C ARG A 552 9.81 32.59 8.79
N GLN A 553 9.00 32.27 9.81
CA GLN A 553 8.68 33.21 10.90
C GLN A 553 9.94 33.64 11.65
N LYS A 554 10.84 32.70 11.96
CA LYS A 554 12.14 32.97 12.57
C LYS A 554 13.00 33.90 11.69
N ALA A 555 13.02 33.67 10.37
CA ALA A 555 13.71 34.50 9.41
C ALA A 555 13.12 35.93 9.34
N PHE A 556 11.79 36.04 9.36
CA PHE A 556 11.10 37.36 9.37
C PHE A 556 11.44 38.18 10.63
N LYS A 557 11.40 37.50 11.79
CA LYS A 557 11.77 38.16 13.05
C LYS A 557 13.22 38.68 13.05
N LEU A 558 14.16 37.86 12.58
CA LEU A 558 15.58 38.24 12.43
C LEU A 558 15.77 39.39 11.44
N ALA A 559 15.05 39.39 10.31
CA ALA A 559 15.12 40.45 9.33
C ALA A 559 14.50 41.76 9.85
N ALA A 560 13.40 41.66 10.60
CA ALA A 560 12.76 42.83 11.24
C ALA A 560 13.71 43.51 12.24
N GLU A 561 14.41 42.75 13.08
CA GLU A 561 15.46 43.25 13.96
C GLU A 561 16.62 43.86 13.17
N HIS A 562 17.08 43.17 12.09
CA HIS A 562 18.16 43.71 11.26
C HIS A 562 17.83 45.04 10.59
N PHE A 563 16.57 45.23 10.17
CA PHE A 563 16.10 46.45 9.54
C PHE A 563 15.56 47.50 10.55
N ASN A 564 15.41 47.10 11.82
CA ASN A 564 14.77 47.88 12.88
C ASN A 564 13.34 48.32 12.53
N VAL A 565 12.50 47.34 12.15
CA VAL A 565 11.09 47.50 11.74
C VAL A 565 10.22 46.39 12.36
N SER A 566 8.90 46.51 12.18
CA SER A 566 7.95 45.44 12.52
C SER A 566 8.05 44.30 11.54
N GLU A 567 7.80 43.04 12.00
CA GLU A 567 7.77 41.84 11.16
C GLU A 567 6.78 41.98 9.98
N ASN A 568 5.67 42.68 10.17
CA ASN A 568 4.67 42.91 9.13
C ASN A 568 5.18 43.74 7.94
N GLU A 569 6.27 44.45 8.07
CA GLU A 569 6.91 45.23 7.00
C GLU A 569 7.87 44.38 6.16
N VAL A 570 8.23 43.19 6.63
CA VAL A 570 9.12 42.28 5.91
C VAL A 570 8.32 41.44 4.95
N ASN A 571 8.88 41.14 3.79
CA ASN A 571 8.39 40.13 2.85
C ASN A 571 9.56 39.26 2.35
N ILE A 572 9.26 38.15 1.70
CA ILE A 572 10.27 37.24 1.13
C ILE A 572 9.94 36.88 -0.32
N ASN A 573 10.94 36.86 -1.17
CA ASN A 573 10.88 36.34 -2.53
C ASN A 573 12.24 35.80 -2.96
N ALA A 574 12.27 34.70 -3.67
CA ALA A 574 13.49 34.02 -4.14
C ALA A 574 14.56 33.86 -3.02
N GLY A 575 14.14 33.54 -1.79
CA GLY A 575 15.04 33.38 -0.64
C GLY A 575 15.66 34.67 -0.11
N VAL A 576 15.16 35.83 -0.53
CA VAL A 576 15.62 37.16 -0.09
C VAL A 576 14.49 37.85 0.65
N LEU A 577 14.77 38.29 1.90
CA LEU A 577 13.85 39.11 2.69
C LEU A 577 14.10 40.57 2.39
N PHE A 578 13.04 41.36 2.28
CA PHE A 578 13.09 42.78 1.94
C PHE A 578 11.97 43.55 2.62
N LEU A 579 12.13 44.89 2.74
CA LEU A 579 11.10 45.75 3.24
C LEU A 579 10.06 46.06 2.17
N LYS A 580 8.78 45.91 2.49
CA LYS A 580 7.66 46.21 1.58
C LYS A 580 7.69 47.68 1.10
N SER A 581 8.07 48.61 1.99
CA SER A 581 8.17 50.04 1.70
C SER A 581 9.44 50.46 0.95
N MET A 582 10.52 49.66 1.06
CA MET A 582 11.83 49.90 0.46
C MET A 582 12.46 48.58 -0.03
N PRO A 583 12.08 48.07 -1.20
CA PRO A 583 12.52 46.73 -1.67
C PRO A 583 14.04 46.58 -1.87
N ASP A 584 14.77 47.68 -2.00
CA ASP A 584 16.23 47.70 -2.09
C ASP A 584 16.91 47.38 -0.75
N LYS A 585 16.23 47.60 0.38
CA LYS A 585 16.68 47.10 1.68
C LYS A 585 16.33 45.62 1.81
N LYS A 586 17.32 44.79 1.65
CA LYS A 586 17.16 43.34 1.57
C LYS A 586 18.29 42.59 2.27
N ILE A 587 17.98 41.34 2.72
CA ILE A 587 18.93 40.42 3.31
C ILE A 587 18.60 38.99 2.82
N SER A 588 19.61 38.18 2.48
CA SER A 588 19.39 36.82 2.05
C SER A 588 19.14 35.88 3.23
N LEU A 589 18.45 34.74 2.95
CA LEU A 589 18.35 33.63 3.90
C LEU A 589 19.74 33.10 4.31
N ALA A 590 20.70 33.11 3.39
CA ALA A 590 22.09 32.72 3.67
C ALA A 590 22.73 33.63 4.75
N ASP A 591 22.55 34.95 4.61
CA ASP A 591 23.15 35.90 5.56
C ASP A 591 22.44 35.86 6.92
N LEU A 592 21.14 35.58 6.95
CA LEU A 592 20.43 35.34 8.20
C LEU A 592 20.89 34.03 8.87
N ALA A 593 21.04 32.98 8.10
CA ALA A 593 21.53 31.68 8.62
C ALA A 593 22.94 31.82 9.22
N LYS A 594 23.85 32.56 8.58
CA LYS A 594 25.19 32.83 9.10
C LYS A 594 25.16 33.55 10.47
N LYS A 595 24.19 34.45 10.72
CA LYS A 595 24.04 35.13 12.02
C LYS A 595 23.67 34.18 13.16
N LEU A 596 23.16 33.00 12.88
CA LEU A 596 22.75 31.97 13.85
C LEU A 596 23.75 30.81 13.98
N VAL A 597 24.84 30.85 13.24
CA VAL A 597 25.92 29.85 13.35
C VAL A 597 26.99 30.40 14.31
N ALA A 598 27.28 29.65 15.36
CA ALA A 598 28.30 30.00 16.32
C ALA A 598 29.70 30.11 15.67
N GLY A 599 30.39 31.21 15.92
CA GLY A 599 31.80 31.41 15.61
C GLY A 599 32.47 32.10 16.78
N VAL A 600 33.82 32.09 16.82
CA VAL A 600 34.60 32.61 17.95
C VAL A 600 34.29 34.07 18.32
N MET A 601 33.68 34.82 17.38
CA MET A 601 33.34 36.24 17.57
C MET A 601 31.92 36.57 17.16
N VAL A 602 31.03 35.57 17.02
CA VAL A 602 29.64 35.78 16.59
C VAL A 602 28.69 35.44 17.73
N ASN A 603 27.98 36.43 18.22
CA ASN A 603 26.92 36.25 19.19
C ASN A 603 25.59 36.02 18.47
N VAL A 604 24.90 34.94 18.83
CA VAL A 604 23.51 34.72 18.40
C VAL A 604 22.64 35.85 19.03
N PRO A 605 21.81 36.54 18.24
CA PRO A 605 20.96 37.60 18.78
C PRO A 605 20.12 37.11 19.96
N GLN A 606 19.91 37.99 20.95
CA GLN A 606 19.17 37.64 22.16
C GLN A 606 17.72 37.24 21.80
N GLY A 607 17.25 36.13 22.38
CA GLY A 607 15.92 35.62 22.14
C GLY A 607 15.81 34.65 20.94
N PHE A 608 16.93 34.34 20.27
CA PHE A 608 16.97 33.33 19.21
C PHE A 608 17.76 32.09 19.65
N SER A 609 17.32 30.92 19.23
CA SER A 609 18.11 29.70 19.27
C SER A 609 19.11 29.65 18.11
N PRO A 610 20.28 28.97 18.24
CA PRO A 610 21.19 28.72 17.14
C PRO A 610 20.49 28.00 15.99
N GLY A 611 21.03 28.14 14.76
CA GLY A 611 20.51 27.53 13.54
C GLY A 611 19.19 28.14 13.04
N LEU A 612 19.02 28.28 11.74
CA LEU A 612 17.76 28.66 11.11
C LEU A 612 17.02 27.38 10.71
N GLU A 613 16.47 26.70 11.71
CA GLU A 613 15.87 25.37 11.58
C GLU A 613 14.66 25.19 12.49
N SER A 614 13.81 24.22 12.13
CA SER A 614 12.66 23.77 12.91
C SER A 614 12.29 22.34 12.57
N THR A 615 11.87 21.59 13.59
CA THR A 615 11.22 20.28 13.44
C THR A 615 9.76 20.41 13.85
N ALA A 616 8.85 19.85 13.04
CA ALA A 616 7.43 19.84 13.33
C ALA A 616 6.82 18.47 13.09
N TYR A 617 5.75 18.19 13.82
CA TYR A 617 4.93 16.99 13.69
C TYR A 617 3.48 17.41 13.45
N HIS A 618 2.89 16.90 12.37
CA HIS A 618 1.45 16.96 12.21
C HIS A 618 0.85 15.68 12.77
N THR A 619 0.02 15.83 13.80
CA THR A 619 -0.70 14.72 14.42
C THR A 619 -2.15 14.79 14.01
N THR A 620 -2.75 13.64 13.70
CA THR A 620 -4.17 13.54 13.41
C THR A 620 -4.77 12.38 14.21
N GLU A 621 -6.00 12.56 14.69
CA GLU A 621 -6.76 11.50 15.36
C GLU A 621 -7.63 10.71 14.36
N ARG A 622 -7.85 11.25 13.16
CA ARG A 622 -8.75 10.70 12.16
C ARG A 622 -8.08 10.70 10.78
N ALA A 623 -8.48 9.74 9.96
CA ALA A 623 -8.12 9.72 8.56
C ALA A 623 -8.81 10.86 7.79
N VAL A 624 -8.22 11.28 6.68
CA VAL A 624 -8.85 12.09 5.64
C VAL A 624 -9.39 11.16 4.56
N TYR A 625 -10.44 11.57 3.83
CA TYR A 625 -11.11 10.69 2.89
C TYR A 625 -10.99 11.18 1.45
N ALA A 626 -10.12 10.52 0.66
CA ALA A 626 -10.10 10.68 -0.79
C ALA A 626 -11.26 9.91 -1.43
N ASN A 627 -11.69 10.32 -2.61
CA ASN A 627 -12.79 9.65 -3.33
C ASN A 627 -12.64 9.77 -4.84
N GLY A 628 -13.44 9.01 -5.58
CA GLY A 628 -13.46 9.08 -7.02
C GLY A 628 -14.55 8.22 -7.63
N SER A 629 -14.75 8.44 -8.93
CA SER A 629 -15.64 7.62 -9.77
C SER A 629 -14.96 7.30 -11.08
N ASN A 630 -15.11 6.07 -11.56
CA ASN A 630 -14.49 5.57 -12.78
C ASN A 630 -15.54 5.09 -13.79
N VAL A 631 -15.22 5.25 -15.06
CA VAL A 631 -15.96 4.64 -16.18
C VAL A 631 -14.98 3.87 -17.05
N ALA A 632 -15.32 2.64 -17.43
CA ALA A 632 -14.57 1.81 -18.35
C ALA A 632 -15.42 1.43 -19.54
N GLU A 633 -14.84 1.41 -20.76
CA GLU A 633 -15.43 0.85 -21.96
C GLU A 633 -14.58 -0.34 -22.42
N VAL A 634 -15.21 -1.51 -22.55
CA VAL A 634 -14.55 -2.74 -22.99
C VAL A 634 -15.23 -3.32 -24.24
N GLU A 635 -14.48 -4.13 -24.98
CA GLU A 635 -14.99 -5.02 -26.03
C GLU A 635 -14.63 -6.47 -25.65
N VAL A 636 -15.60 -7.37 -25.77
CA VAL A 636 -15.42 -8.81 -25.48
C VAL A 636 -15.59 -9.62 -26.76
N ASP A 637 -14.56 -10.35 -27.13
CA ASP A 637 -14.67 -11.37 -28.17
C ASP A 637 -15.28 -12.65 -27.57
N ILE A 638 -16.50 -12.96 -27.98
CA ILE A 638 -17.23 -14.13 -27.46
C ILE A 638 -16.77 -15.47 -28.03
N GLN A 639 -15.85 -15.46 -29.00
CA GLN A 639 -15.26 -16.68 -29.60
C GLN A 639 -13.95 -17.05 -28.91
N THR A 640 -13.18 -16.06 -28.49
CA THR A 640 -11.87 -16.24 -27.83
C THR A 640 -11.91 -16.02 -26.32
N GLY A 641 -12.91 -15.27 -25.82
CA GLY A 641 -12.97 -14.80 -24.44
C GLY A 641 -12.03 -13.63 -24.17
N GLU A 642 -11.39 -13.07 -25.18
CA GLU A 642 -10.48 -11.92 -25.02
C GLU A 642 -11.26 -10.65 -24.69
N VAL A 643 -10.71 -9.87 -23.76
CA VAL A 643 -11.24 -8.57 -23.34
C VAL A 643 -10.28 -7.47 -23.78
N THR A 644 -10.74 -6.55 -24.62
CA THR A 644 -10.00 -5.35 -24.99
C THR A 644 -10.54 -4.16 -24.21
N LEU A 645 -9.68 -3.51 -23.42
CA LEU A 645 -10.01 -2.25 -22.75
C LEU A 645 -9.88 -1.10 -23.75
N LEU A 646 -11.01 -0.54 -24.19
CA LEU A 646 -11.04 0.49 -25.22
C LEU A 646 -10.74 1.89 -24.67
N ASN A 647 -11.34 2.24 -23.54
CA ASN A 647 -11.19 3.54 -22.89
C ASN A 647 -11.36 3.41 -21.37
N TYR A 648 -10.71 4.35 -20.64
CA TYR A 648 -10.85 4.45 -19.19
C TYR A 648 -10.85 5.90 -18.72
N TRP A 649 -11.84 6.29 -17.93
CA TRP A 649 -11.98 7.63 -17.37
C TRP A 649 -12.02 7.58 -15.87
N VAL A 650 -11.40 8.59 -15.24
CA VAL A 650 -11.32 8.75 -13.79
C VAL A 650 -11.64 10.19 -13.42
N ALA A 651 -12.63 10.39 -12.57
CA ALA A 651 -12.74 11.60 -11.78
C ALA A 651 -12.22 11.30 -10.36
N HIS A 652 -11.30 12.11 -9.87
CA HIS A 652 -10.57 11.84 -8.63
C HIS A 652 -10.50 13.08 -7.76
N ASP A 653 -10.69 12.90 -6.44
CA ASP A 653 -10.58 13.94 -5.42
C ASP A 653 -9.58 13.52 -4.34
N CYS A 654 -8.41 14.14 -4.37
CA CYS A 654 -7.40 14.04 -3.30
C CYS A 654 -7.25 15.35 -2.50
N GLY A 655 -8.32 16.15 -2.40
CA GLY A 655 -8.28 17.48 -1.83
C GLY A 655 -7.42 18.41 -2.68
N THR A 656 -6.60 19.25 -2.06
CA THR A 656 -5.67 20.12 -2.78
C THR A 656 -4.62 19.30 -3.52
N VAL A 657 -4.51 19.51 -4.83
CA VAL A 657 -3.52 18.83 -5.67
C VAL A 657 -2.16 19.52 -5.55
N ILE A 658 -1.15 18.83 -4.97
CA ILE A 658 0.20 19.41 -4.83
C ILE A 658 0.92 19.43 -6.18
N ASN A 659 0.91 18.28 -6.90
CA ASN A 659 1.54 18.14 -8.20
C ASN A 659 0.64 17.30 -9.14
N PRO A 660 -0.03 17.93 -10.11
CA PRO A 660 -0.95 17.22 -11.02
C PRO A 660 -0.29 16.08 -11.80
N ALA A 661 0.96 16.26 -12.24
CA ALA A 661 1.65 15.24 -13.03
C ALA A 661 1.94 13.99 -12.20
N LEU A 662 2.34 14.15 -10.93
CA LEU A 662 2.59 13.03 -10.02
C LEU A 662 1.29 12.34 -9.62
N VAL A 663 0.23 13.08 -9.35
CA VAL A 663 -1.10 12.49 -9.04
C VAL A 663 -1.60 11.68 -10.23
N ASN A 664 -1.51 12.20 -11.45
CA ASN A 664 -1.88 11.48 -12.68
C ASN A 664 -1.08 10.17 -12.80
N GLY A 665 0.25 10.22 -12.56
CA GLY A 665 1.09 9.03 -12.58
C GLY A 665 0.66 7.96 -11.55
N GLN A 666 0.24 8.39 -10.35
CA GLN A 666 -0.27 7.47 -9.34
C GLN A 666 -1.63 6.85 -9.74
N ILE A 667 -2.54 7.64 -10.30
CA ILE A 667 -3.84 7.16 -10.79
C ILE A 667 -3.65 6.16 -11.93
N ILE A 668 -2.83 6.50 -12.95
CA ILE A 668 -2.54 5.62 -14.08
C ILE A 668 -1.98 4.28 -13.58
N GLY A 669 -0.93 4.31 -12.76
CA GLY A 669 -0.34 3.10 -12.20
C GLY A 669 -1.32 2.28 -11.34
N GLY A 670 -2.25 2.95 -10.64
CA GLY A 670 -3.33 2.28 -9.90
C GLY A 670 -4.34 1.58 -10.80
N VAL A 671 -4.74 2.21 -11.90
CA VAL A 671 -5.65 1.60 -12.89
C VAL A 671 -4.98 0.39 -13.56
N VAL A 672 -3.69 0.51 -13.96
CA VAL A 672 -2.94 -0.63 -14.53
C VAL A 672 -2.91 -1.82 -13.56
N HIS A 673 -2.67 -1.56 -12.27
CA HIS A 673 -2.71 -2.60 -11.25
C HIS A 673 -4.11 -3.23 -11.11
N ALA A 674 -5.18 -2.45 -11.22
CA ALA A 674 -6.55 -2.98 -11.19
C ALA A 674 -6.87 -3.83 -12.43
N VAL A 675 -6.39 -3.42 -13.62
CA VAL A 675 -6.51 -4.21 -14.87
C VAL A 675 -5.78 -5.55 -14.73
N GLY A 676 -4.54 -5.51 -14.19
CA GLY A 676 -3.77 -6.71 -13.88
C GLY A 676 -4.56 -7.69 -13.01
N ASN A 677 -5.06 -7.21 -11.88
CA ASN A 677 -5.84 -8.05 -10.95
C ASN A 677 -7.17 -8.54 -11.54
N ALA A 678 -7.82 -7.77 -12.42
CA ALA A 678 -9.10 -8.16 -13.01
C ALA A 678 -8.97 -9.21 -14.13
N LEU A 679 -7.86 -9.19 -14.90
CA LEU A 679 -7.77 -9.92 -16.16
C LEU A 679 -6.53 -10.83 -16.29
N PHE A 680 -5.41 -10.51 -15.63
CA PHE A 680 -4.11 -11.11 -15.94
C PHE A 680 -3.46 -11.82 -14.76
N GLU A 681 -3.38 -11.14 -13.62
CA GLU A 681 -2.62 -11.57 -12.46
C GLU A 681 -3.36 -12.67 -11.69
N HIS A 682 -2.83 -13.89 -11.70
CA HIS A 682 -3.44 -15.02 -11.01
C HIS A 682 -2.38 -15.91 -10.37
N MET A 683 -2.27 -15.87 -9.03
CA MET A 683 -1.40 -16.79 -8.29
C MET A 683 -2.13 -18.12 -8.10
N LYS A 684 -1.70 -19.15 -8.83
CA LYS A 684 -2.29 -20.49 -8.78
C LYS A 684 -1.44 -21.45 -7.95
N PHE A 685 -2.14 -22.28 -7.20
CA PHE A 685 -1.55 -23.39 -6.44
C PHE A 685 -2.24 -24.68 -6.81
N ASP A 686 -1.49 -25.77 -6.79
CA ASP A 686 -2.05 -27.12 -6.80
C ASP A 686 -2.76 -27.35 -5.45
N GLN A 687 -4.02 -27.74 -5.49
CA GLN A 687 -4.85 -27.82 -4.28
C GLN A 687 -4.53 -29.04 -3.40
N ASP A 688 -3.93 -30.08 -3.97
CA ASP A 688 -3.62 -31.33 -3.27
C ASP A 688 -2.22 -31.28 -2.63
N THR A 689 -1.26 -30.63 -3.30
CA THR A 689 0.15 -30.57 -2.87
C THR A 689 0.57 -29.23 -2.30
N GLY A 690 -0.22 -28.16 -2.53
CA GLY A 690 0.14 -26.78 -2.14
C GLY A 690 1.27 -26.17 -2.95
N GLN A 691 1.74 -26.85 -4.01
CA GLN A 691 2.80 -26.33 -4.86
C GLN A 691 2.33 -25.12 -5.66
N PRO A 692 3.09 -24.01 -5.69
CA PRO A 692 2.78 -22.90 -6.56
C PRO A 692 2.96 -23.30 -8.03
N ILE A 693 1.92 -23.15 -8.84
CA ILE A 693 1.96 -23.37 -10.28
C ILE A 693 2.54 -22.15 -10.98
N THR A 694 2.18 -20.95 -10.49
CA THR A 694 2.63 -19.68 -11.05
C THR A 694 3.89 -19.23 -10.32
N THR A 695 5.06 -19.37 -10.93
CA THR A 695 6.36 -19.11 -10.27
C THR A 695 7.26 -18.15 -11.02
N ASN A 696 6.82 -17.65 -12.18
CA ASN A 696 7.59 -16.73 -13.01
C ASN A 696 6.67 -15.78 -13.79
N LEU A 697 7.25 -14.73 -14.39
CA LEU A 697 6.52 -13.71 -15.14
C LEU A 697 5.99 -14.21 -16.52
N GLY A 698 6.32 -15.40 -16.94
CA GLY A 698 5.72 -16.04 -18.12
C GLY A 698 4.39 -16.74 -17.81
N GLU A 699 4.16 -17.07 -16.56
CA GLU A 699 2.94 -17.70 -16.02
C GLU A 699 2.05 -16.71 -15.28
N TYR A 700 2.66 -15.80 -14.53
CA TYR A 700 2.00 -14.67 -13.87
C TYR A 700 2.04 -13.46 -14.80
N LEU A 701 0.97 -13.29 -15.56
CA LEU A 701 0.89 -12.24 -16.57
C LEU A 701 0.71 -10.86 -15.91
N LEU A 702 1.46 -9.88 -16.42
CA LEU A 702 1.29 -8.47 -16.07
C LEU A 702 0.77 -7.71 -17.29
N PRO A 703 -0.08 -6.68 -17.12
CA PRO A 703 -0.53 -5.85 -18.23
C PRO A 703 0.65 -5.18 -18.94
N LEU A 704 0.68 -5.27 -20.25
CA LEU A 704 1.65 -4.58 -21.09
C LEU A 704 1.13 -3.19 -21.50
N ALA A 705 2.04 -2.30 -21.87
CA ALA A 705 1.67 -0.95 -22.31
C ALA A 705 0.74 -0.96 -23.55
N THR A 706 0.83 -1.98 -24.39
CA THR A 706 -0.02 -2.17 -25.59
C THR A 706 -1.45 -2.58 -25.28
N GLU A 707 -1.71 -3.11 -24.10
CA GLU A 707 -3.03 -3.55 -23.62
C GLU A 707 -3.79 -2.43 -22.90
N MET A 708 -3.08 -1.34 -22.60
CA MET A 708 -3.64 -0.21 -21.88
C MET A 708 -4.07 0.92 -22.83
N PRO A 709 -5.33 1.37 -22.73
CA PRO A 709 -5.77 2.56 -23.46
C PRO A 709 -5.22 3.82 -22.81
N LYS A 710 -5.48 4.96 -23.45
CA LYS A 710 -5.31 6.25 -22.80
C LYS A 710 -6.26 6.35 -21.61
N ILE A 711 -5.73 6.63 -20.42
CA ILE A 711 -6.51 6.89 -19.22
C ILE A 711 -6.77 8.40 -19.13
N HIS A 712 -8.04 8.78 -19.10
CA HIS A 712 -8.49 10.16 -19.00
C HIS A 712 -8.73 10.49 -17.52
N ILE A 713 -8.11 11.55 -17.01
CA ILE A 713 -8.16 11.92 -15.60
C ILE A 713 -8.65 13.34 -15.45
N THR A 714 -9.68 13.51 -14.63
CA THR A 714 -10.22 14.81 -14.23
C THR A 714 -10.13 14.93 -12.70
N HIS A 715 -9.67 16.06 -12.19
CA HIS A 715 -9.54 16.30 -10.75
C HIS A 715 -10.69 17.17 -10.26
N MET A 716 -11.26 16.75 -9.13
CA MET A 716 -12.10 17.55 -8.25
C MET A 716 -11.27 17.91 -7.00
N GLU A 717 -11.51 19.05 -6.42
CA GLU A 717 -10.88 19.45 -5.17
C GLU A 717 -11.92 19.72 -4.08
N SER A 718 -11.98 18.83 -3.08
CA SER A 718 -12.70 19.04 -1.81
C SER A 718 -11.67 19.04 -0.67
N PRO A 719 -11.04 20.18 -0.37
CA PRO A 719 -9.97 20.24 0.61
C PRO A 719 -10.39 19.69 1.98
N SER A 720 -9.52 18.88 2.57
CA SER A 720 -9.72 18.36 3.93
C SER A 720 -9.57 19.48 4.96
N PRO A 721 -10.50 19.65 5.90
CA PRO A 721 -10.34 20.59 7.02
C PRO A 721 -9.37 20.09 8.10
N LEU A 722 -8.90 18.84 8.02
CA LEU A 722 -8.11 18.18 9.05
C LEU A 722 -6.60 18.48 8.95
N ASN A 723 -6.16 19.17 7.88
CA ASN A 723 -4.77 19.60 7.75
C ASN A 723 -4.65 20.95 7.03
N PRO A 724 -3.57 21.72 7.30
CA PRO A 724 -3.42 23.09 6.80
C PRO A 724 -3.23 23.21 5.27
N LEU A 725 -2.92 22.11 4.58
CA LEU A 725 -2.77 22.07 3.13
C LEU A 725 -4.07 21.67 2.41
N GLY A 726 -5.04 21.13 3.13
CA GLY A 726 -6.26 20.61 2.55
C GLY A 726 -6.07 19.35 1.69
N VAL A 727 -4.93 18.68 1.82
CA VAL A 727 -4.55 17.52 1.00
C VAL A 727 -5.16 16.23 1.53
N LYS A 728 -5.37 15.26 0.63
CA LYS A 728 -5.75 13.87 0.92
C LYS A 728 -4.79 12.94 0.19
N GLY A 729 -4.89 11.63 0.42
CA GLY A 729 -4.06 10.65 -0.27
C GLY A 729 -4.43 10.45 -1.74
N ALA A 730 -3.48 9.99 -2.55
CA ALA A 730 -3.70 9.70 -3.97
C ALA A 730 -2.98 8.41 -4.45
N GLY A 731 -2.24 7.73 -3.56
CA GLY A 731 -1.38 6.59 -3.92
C GLY A 731 -2.14 5.35 -4.35
N GLU A 732 -3.33 5.11 -3.83
CA GLU A 732 -4.11 3.87 -3.97
C GLU A 732 -5.40 4.06 -4.77
N GLY A 733 -5.87 5.29 -4.93
CA GLY A 733 -7.18 5.63 -5.50
C GLY A 733 -7.48 5.03 -6.88
N GLY A 734 -6.47 4.90 -7.76
CA GLY A 734 -6.65 4.26 -9.08
C GLY A 734 -6.93 2.76 -9.01
N THR A 735 -6.46 2.07 -7.96
CA THR A 735 -6.62 0.61 -7.80
C THR A 735 -7.99 0.25 -7.20
N ILE A 736 -8.48 1.07 -6.26
CA ILE A 736 -9.63 0.72 -5.41
C ILE A 736 -10.90 0.45 -6.21
N PRO A 737 -11.37 1.32 -7.11
CA PRO A 737 -12.61 1.08 -7.88
C PRO A 737 -12.38 0.27 -9.15
N GLY A 738 -11.13 0.13 -9.60
CA GLY A 738 -10.81 -0.31 -10.97
C GLY A 738 -11.29 -1.72 -11.27
N ILE A 739 -11.13 -2.66 -10.35
CA ILE A 739 -11.59 -4.06 -10.53
C ILE A 739 -13.12 -4.10 -10.70
N ALA A 740 -13.85 -3.44 -9.80
CA ALA A 740 -15.32 -3.39 -9.86
C ALA A 740 -15.80 -2.75 -11.17
N CYS A 741 -15.17 -1.66 -11.60
CA CYS A 741 -15.46 -0.97 -12.84
C CYS A 741 -15.29 -1.86 -14.07
N LEU A 742 -14.16 -2.59 -14.14
CA LEU A 742 -13.85 -3.49 -15.26
C LEU A 742 -14.82 -4.68 -15.32
N ILE A 743 -15.05 -5.35 -14.19
CA ILE A 743 -15.96 -6.48 -14.12
C ILE A 743 -17.41 -6.05 -14.47
N SER A 744 -17.84 -4.87 -14.02
CA SER A 744 -19.10 -4.25 -14.41
C SER A 744 -19.21 -4.03 -15.92
N ALA A 745 -18.12 -3.56 -16.56
CA ALA A 745 -18.08 -3.34 -18.01
C ALA A 745 -18.18 -4.66 -18.80
N ILE A 746 -17.45 -5.70 -18.37
CA ILE A 746 -17.46 -7.01 -19.01
C ILE A 746 -18.84 -7.68 -18.87
N GLU A 747 -19.44 -7.61 -17.71
CA GLU A 747 -20.81 -8.14 -17.49
C GLU A 747 -21.84 -7.39 -18.36
N ASP A 748 -21.69 -6.07 -18.53
CA ASP A 748 -22.56 -5.26 -19.38
C ASP A 748 -22.41 -5.64 -20.87
N ALA A 749 -21.17 -5.91 -21.35
CA ALA A 749 -20.93 -6.40 -22.70
C ALA A 749 -21.60 -7.77 -22.95
N LEU A 750 -21.63 -8.62 -21.92
CA LEU A 750 -22.20 -9.98 -21.98
C LEU A 750 -23.67 -10.06 -21.58
N LYS A 751 -24.34 -8.92 -21.34
CA LYS A 751 -25.75 -8.83 -20.98
C LYS A 751 -26.70 -9.57 -21.96
N PRO A 752 -26.47 -9.59 -23.30
CA PRO A 752 -27.28 -10.37 -24.22
C PRO A 752 -27.27 -11.88 -23.96
N PHE A 753 -26.26 -12.39 -23.27
CA PHE A 753 -26.09 -13.80 -22.92
C PHE A 753 -26.52 -14.10 -21.49
N HIS A 754 -27.00 -13.11 -20.70
CA HIS A 754 -27.36 -13.25 -19.31
C HIS A 754 -26.23 -13.79 -18.40
N VAL A 755 -24.97 -13.46 -18.74
CA VAL A 755 -23.81 -13.82 -17.94
C VAL A 755 -23.80 -12.99 -16.66
N LYS A 756 -23.57 -13.65 -15.51
CA LYS A 756 -23.29 -13.00 -14.22
C LYS A 756 -21.85 -13.28 -13.85
N ILE A 757 -21.13 -12.25 -13.41
CA ILE A 757 -19.70 -12.35 -13.07
C ILE A 757 -19.52 -11.98 -11.60
N ASN A 758 -19.24 -12.97 -10.78
CA ASN A 758 -19.10 -12.83 -9.33
C ASN A 758 -17.67 -13.10 -8.84
N GLU A 759 -16.72 -13.24 -9.74
CA GLU A 759 -15.32 -13.54 -9.40
C GLU A 759 -14.34 -12.86 -10.35
N TYR A 760 -13.09 -12.74 -9.93
CA TYR A 760 -11.95 -12.36 -10.76
C TYR A 760 -10.68 -13.10 -10.31
N PRO A 761 -9.62 -13.25 -11.16
CA PRO A 761 -9.47 -12.69 -12.49
C PRO A 761 -10.32 -13.41 -13.52
N LEU A 762 -10.58 -12.70 -14.61
CA LEU A 762 -11.30 -13.23 -15.76
C LEU A 762 -10.32 -13.55 -16.89
N SER A 763 -9.77 -14.77 -16.89
CA SER A 763 -9.03 -15.25 -18.07
C SER A 763 -9.97 -15.48 -19.27
N PRO A 764 -9.45 -15.47 -20.52
CA PRO A 764 -10.24 -15.81 -21.71
C PRO A 764 -10.97 -17.14 -21.57
N GLU A 765 -10.30 -18.18 -21.06
CA GLU A 765 -10.90 -19.50 -20.78
C GLU A 765 -12.10 -19.40 -19.82
N LYS A 766 -11.94 -18.66 -18.72
CA LYS A 766 -13.00 -18.47 -17.73
C LYS A 766 -14.22 -17.76 -18.32
N LEU A 767 -14.00 -16.75 -19.14
CA LEU A 767 -15.08 -16.03 -19.83
C LEU A 767 -15.82 -16.92 -20.81
N LEU A 768 -15.13 -17.74 -21.60
CA LEU A 768 -15.75 -18.71 -22.50
C LEU A 768 -16.63 -19.69 -21.73
N CYS A 769 -16.12 -20.25 -20.61
CA CYS A 769 -16.92 -21.14 -19.75
C CYS A 769 -18.20 -20.45 -19.27
N LEU A 770 -18.11 -19.21 -18.76
CA LEU A 770 -19.28 -18.44 -18.28
C LEU A 770 -20.30 -18.19 -19.41
N ILE A 771 -19.85 -17.87 -20.62
CA ILE A 771 -20.71 -17.64 -21.80
C ILE A 771 -21.41 -18.95 -22.19
N GLU A 772 -20.69 -20.08 -22.23
CA GLU A 772 -21.27 -21.37 -22.60
C GLU A 772 -22.29 -21.87 -21.58
N GLU A 773 -21.97 -21.76 -20.28
CA GLU A 773 -22.92 -22.09 -19.21
C GLU A 773 -24.19 -21.24 -19.27
N ALA A 774 -24.06 -19.95 -19.59
CA ALA A 774 -25.22 -19.08 -19.72
C ALA A 774 -26.08 -19.44 -20.94
N LYS A 775 -25.48 -19.84 -22.07
CA LYS A 775 -26.19 -20.35 -23.25
C LYS A 775 -26.97 -21.62 -22.93
N ILE A 776 -26.38 -22.57 -22.20
CA ILE A 776 -27.05 -23.82 -21.77
C ILE A 776 -28.25 -23.50 -20.89
N ARG A 777 -28.11 -22.60 -19.91
CA ARG A 777 -29.23 -22.19 -19.01
C ARG A 777 -30.39 -21.52 -19.74
N THR A 778 -30.14 -20.87 -20.86
CA THR A 778 -31.17 -20.19 -21.67
C THR A 778 -31.94 -21.16 -22.55
N VAL A 779 -31.37 -22.33 -22.88
CA VAL A 779 -31.99 -23.35 -23.72
C VAL A 779 -32.75 -24.38 -22.87
N ALA A 780 -32.39 -24.56 -21.59
CA ALA A 780 -33.10 -25.43 -20.63
C ALA A 780 -34.29 -24.66 -19.98
#